data_e729b676e80f9eefb33bad9f9a4436ec
#
_entry.id   e729b676e80f9eefb33bad9f9a4436ec
#
_cell.length_a   1.000
_cell.length_b   1.000
_cell.length_c   1.000
_cell.angle_alpha   90.00
_cell.angle_beta   90.00
_cell.angle_gamma   90.00
#
_symmetry.space_group_name_H-M   'P 1'
#
loop_
_entity.id
_entity.type
_entity.pdbx_description
1 polymer ?
#
loop_
_entity_poly.entity_id
_entity_poly.type
_entity_poly.pdbx_seq_one_letter_code
_entity_poly.pdbx_strand_id
1 'polypeptide(L)'
;MLAIRCATRRDDARLAQELYRDVIALRGTPDEPPPAAPPDVRALLAQLDTEGTVLSGEELWELRRLLDQAAPAYAWTRKSRGVETPGLSRLLADVEPLPALHRELGRSLLPSGEVRDDASADLARIRRSIQTLRERLAQKLESIARGLGIGDTFVTLREGRYAIAVPASHRKQVPGVALGHSGSGATVFLEPREAAEGNSQLSDLFADEIREVSRILRDLSALARRDREALGRDLDALARLDAAQAVGSWAESVHGSLPSLTEERSLLLRGARHPLLLERHARGEMEAAPVPLDLELDRDTPLLLVTGPNMGGKTVALKTAGLTALLAMAGLPVPAAEGTRVPWFDHVVCDIGDEQSLMEDVSTFLSHLRRVSEAISVATPQSLVLLDELGSGTDPTEGAALGQAILEELRSRRTLCVATTHHGALKSFASETEGARNASMAFDEETLRPRFTLLVGVPGRSRAIQVAERFGMDRGVLDRARELLPRGERDLGALIEELGTLKNEVAREREELTRTRLRLAERESELKSALGKLESEKRERKQTELAARRDLLRTLESQIDEYRKKLRADKKASAQTLEEARGLARRVAESIDADTEWTPAPDRGTPVERAAAGDKVYVPTLQAEGVVLSAPDHDGRVRVKIGAATTMLPLRQLRREAQETKSKPDRSKGEECPRRGAVEIPEVAREIDVRGYEPDDAIRAVETFLENAVMGGVDRARIIHGKGRGILRERLKHWLKDQPVVKEFQLGELREGGTGVTIVTLE
;
A
#
# COMPACT_ATOMS: atom_id res chain seq x y z
N MET A 1 14.81 -14.29 -17.90
CA MET A 1 13.46 -13.89 -17.49
C MET A 1 12.81 -15.10 -16.80
N LEU A 2 12.92 -15.16 -15.47
CA LEU A 2 12.19 -16.16 -14.69
C LEU A 2 10.74 -15.73 -14.71
N ALA A 3 9.89 -16.44 -15.46
CA ALA A 3 8.47 -16.12 -15.57
C ALA A 3 7.85 -16.16 -14.16
N ILE A 4 7.08 -15.12 -13.81
CA ILE A 4 6.16 -15.18 -12.68
C ILE A 4 5.25 -16.38 -12.99
N ARG A 5 5.39 -17.47 -12.22
CA ARG A 5 4.53 -18.63 -12.38
C ARG A 5 3.16 -18.26 -11.86
N CYS A 6 2.13 -18.41 -12.68
CA CYS A 6 0.77 -18.33 -12.20
C CYS A 6 0.56 -19.33 -11.07
N ALA A 7 -0.04 -18.90 -9.98
CA ALA A 7 -0.41 -19.79 -8.89
C ALA A 7 -1.41 -20.83 -9.43
N THR A 8 -1.09 -22.10 -9.25
CA THR A 8 -1.98 -23.20 -9.65
C THR A 8 -2.94 -23.57 -8.53
N ARG A 9 -2.65 -23.11 -7.31
CA ARG A 9 -3.45 -23.33 -6.11
C ARG A 9 -3.62 -22.01 -5.36
N ARG A 10 -4.71 -21.89 -4.65
CA ARG A 10 -5.03 -20.72 -3.82
C ARG A 10 -3.96 -20.42 -2.77
N ASP A 11 -3.41 -21.46 -2.17
CA ASP A 11 -2.36 -21.30 -1.16
C ASP A 11 -1.07 -20.72 -1.77
N ASP A 12 -0.73 -21.11 -3.01
CA ASP A 12 0.41 -20.53 -3.73
C ASP A 12 0.21 -19.04 -3.98
N ALA A 13 -1.02 -18.64 -4.36
CA ALA A 13 -1.37 -17.24 -4.54
C ALA A 13 -1.27 -16.44 -3.23
N ARG A 14 -1.73 -17.02 -2.12
CA ARG A 14 -1.60 -16.40 -0.79
C ARG A 14 -0.15 -16.23 -0.36
N LEU A 15 0.69 -17.24 -0.60
CA LEU A 15 2.12 -17.13 -0.33
C LEU A 15 2.79 -16.05 -1.18
N ALA A 16 2.39 -15.93 -2.45
CA ALA A 16 2.85 -14.86 -3.32
C ALA A 16 2.41 -13.48 -2.81
N GLN A 17 1.14 -13.35 -2.35
CA GLN A 17 0.64 -12.12 -1.76
C GLN A 17 1.38 -11.72 -0.47
N GLU A 18 1.76 -12.68 0.36
CA GLU A 18 2.61 -12.39 1.54
C GLU A 18 3.94 -11.77 1.13
N LEU A 19 4.61 -12.37 0.13
CA LEU A 19 5.87 -11.87 -0.39
C LEU A 19 5.74 -10.46 -0.98
N TYR A 20 4.72 -10.25 -1.83
CA TYR A 20 4.51 -8.94 -2.46
C TYR A 20 4.10 -7.87 -1.44
N ARG A 21 3.33 -8.23 -0.41
CA ARG A 21 2.98 -7.32 0.70
C ARG A 21 4.23 -6.84 1.43
N ASP A 22 5.15 -7.76 1.75
CA ASP A 22 6.40 -7.42 2.43
C ASP A 22 7.26 -6.49 1.56
N VAL A 23 7.40 -6.80 0.26
CA VAL A 23 8.16 -5.98 -0.68
C VAL A 23 7.55 -4.58 -0.83
N ILE A 24 6.23 -4.48 -1.01
CA ILE A 24 5.53 -3.20 -1.15
C ILE A 24 5.66 -2.37 0.12
N ALA A 25 5.49 -3.00 1.30
CA ALA A 25 5.57 -2.31 2.59
C ALA A 25 6.97 -1.76 2.91
N LEU A 26 8.02 -2.45 2.45
CA LEU A 26 9.41 -2.03 2.69
C LEU A 26 9.98 -1.10 1.63
N ARG A 27 9.31 -0.97 0.50
CA ARG A 27 9.80 -0.17 -0.63
C ARG A 27 10.02 1.30 -0.25
N GLY A 28 11.20 1.83 -0.62
CA GLY A 28 11.60 3.19 -0.27
C GLY A 28 11.95 3.42 1.20
N THR A 29 11.96 2.37 2.02
CA THR A 29 12.38 2.44 3.43
C THR A 29 13.84 2.02 3.60
N PRO A 30 14.49 2.36 4.74
CA PRO A 30 15.85 1.89 5.05
C PRO A 30 15.97 0.37 5.23
N ASP A 31 14.86 -0.32 5.36
CA ASP A 31 14.77 -1.77 5.53
C ASP A 31 14.41 -2.52 4.23
N GLU A 32 14.36 -1.82 3.11
CA GLU A 32 14.17 -2.43 1.79
C GLU A 32 15.24 -3.49 1.52
N PRO A 33 14.87 -4.69 0.99
CA PRO A 33 15.85 -5.71 0.63
C PRO A 33 16.77 -5.18 -0.49
N PRO A 34 18.03 -5.66 -0.54
CA PRO A 34 18.95 -5.24 -1.60
C PRO A 34 18.38 -5.57 -2.98
N PRO A 35 18.64 -4.75 -4.00
CA PRO A 35 18.19 -5.03 -5.37
C PRO A 35 18.81 -6.35 -5.85
N ALA A 36 17.99 -7.19 -6.45
CA ALA A 36 18.40 -8.46 -7.03
C ALA A 36 18.30 -8.38 -8.56
N ALA A 37 19.35 -8.85 -9.24
CA ALA A 37 19.38 -9.05 -10.69
C ALA A 37 20.38 -10.18 -11.01
N PRO A 38 20.10 -11.42 -10.55
CA PRO A 38 21.06 -12.50 -10.65
C PRO A 38 21.31 -12.89 -12.11
N PRO A 39 22.56 -13.21 -12.47
CA PRO A 39 22.85 -13.79 -13.78
C PRO A 39 22.17 -15.15 -13.93
N ASP A 40 21.79 -15.51 -15.15
CA ASP A 40 21.21 -16.83 -15.40
C ASP A 40 22.31 -17.90 -15.53
N VAL A 41 22.64 -18.52 -14.42
CA VAL A 41 23.68 -19.55 -14.33
C VAL A 41 23.13 -20.99 -14.40
N ARG A 42 21.84 -21.20 -14.74
CA ARG A 42 21.22 -22.52 -14.76
C ARG A 42 21.96 -23.51 -15.68
N ALA A 43 22.38 -23.06 -16.86
CA ALA A 43 23.14 -23.88 -17.80
C ALA A 43 24.50 -24.28 -17.18
N LEU A 44 25.17 -23.38 -16.45
CA LEU A 44 26.45 -23.64 -15.79
C LEU A 44 26.29 -24.65 -14.66
N LEU A 45 25.22 -24.50 -13.86
CA LEU A 45 24.91 -25.47 -12.79
C LEU A 45 24.62 -26.87 -13.36
N ALA A 46 23.91 -26.94 -14.50
CA ALA A 46 23.67 -28.22 -15.19
C ALA A 46 24.96 -28.84 -15.73
N GLN A 47 25.91 -28.04 -16.23
CA GLN A 47 27.22 -28.56 -16.66
C GLN A 47 28.02 -29.12 -15.48
N LEU A 48 27.92 -28.51 -14.30
CA LEU A 48 28.58 -28.99 -13.08
C LEU A 48 28.03 -30.32 -12.55
N ASP A 49 26.88 -30.82 -13.07
CA ASP A 49 26.38 -32.17 -12.74
C ASP A 49 27.28 -33.25 -13.29
N THR A 50 27.99 -32.98 -14.38
CA THR A 50 28.92 -33.93 -14.97
C THR A 50 30.26 -33.87 -14.24
N GLU A 51 30.68 -34.99 -13.70
CA GLU A 51 31.97 -35.08 -12.99
C GLU A 51 33.13 -34.80 -13.97
N GLY A 52 34.12 -34.02 -13.53
CA GLY A 52 35.27 -33.65 -14.35
C GLY A 52 35.06 -32.45 -15.29
N THR A 53 33.84 -31.90 -15.41
CA THR A 53 33.61 -30.68 -16.18
C THR A 53 34.39 -29.52 -15.59
N VAL A 54 35.08 -28.77 -16.42
CA VAL A 54 35.83 -27.57 -16.05
C VAL A 54 35.17 -26.37 -16.74
N LEU A 55 34.69 -25.44 -15.94
CA LEU A 55 34.13 -24.18 -16.42
C LEU A 55 35.26 -23.22 -16.82
N SER A 56 34.99 -22.37 -17.79
CA SER A 56 35.86 -21.25 -18.14
C SER A 56 35.90 -20.21 -17.01
N GLY A 57 36.89 -19.33 -17.09
CA GLY A 57 36.98 -18.24 -16.11
C GLY A 57 35.82 -17.26 -16.17
N GLU A 58 35.28 -16.99 -17.37
CA GLU A 58 34.08 -16.18 -17.57
C GLU A 58 32.85 -16.81 -16.91
N GLU A 59 32.65 -18.11 -17.11
CA GLU A 59 31.54 -18.87 -16.50
C GLU A 59 31.64 -18.89 -14.97
N LEU A 60 32.86 -19.09 -14.44
CA LEU A 60 33.10 -19.04 -13.01
C LEU A 60 32.90 -17.63 -12.43
N TRP A 61 33.18 -16.57 -13.21
CA TRP A 61 32.91 -15.20 -12.81
C TRP A 61 31.40 -14.92 -12.72
N GLU A 62 30.58 -15.51 -13.58
CA GLU A 62 29.11 -15.40 -13.45
C GLU A 62 28.61 -16.03 -12.14
N LEU A 63 29.20 -17.17 -11.68
CA LEU A 63 28.89 -17.73 -10.37
C LEU A 63 29.27 -16.75 -9.24
N ARG A 64 30.42 -16.06 -9.38
CA ARG A 64 30.78 -15.02 -8.43
C ARG A 64 29.78 -13.88 -8.40
N ARG A 65 29.31 -13.41 -9.54
CA ARG A 65 28.29 -12.35 -9.64
C ARG A 65 26.97 -12.75 -8.95
N LEU A 66 26.60 -14.02 -8.98
CA LEU A 66 25.48 -14.56 -8.21
C LEU A 66 25.76 -14.40 -6.71
N LEU A 67 26.95 -14.79 -6.25
CA LEU A 67 27.34 -14.71 -4.84
C LEU A 67 27.50 -13.28 -4.34
N ASP A 68 27.90 -12.33 -5.19
CA ASP A 68 27.94 -10.89 -4.89
C ASP A 68 26.56 -10.36 -4.50
N GLN A 69 25.46 -11.01 -4.95
CA GLN A 69 24.09 -10.65 -4.58
C GLN A 69 23.54 -11.51 -3.42
N ALA A 70 23.97 -12.77 -3.31
CA ALA A 70 23.57 -13.64 -2.20
C ALA A 70 24.07 -13.13 -0.84
N ALA A 71 25.29 -12.60 -0.78
CA ALA A 71 25.88 -12.10 0.45
C ALA A 71 25.09 -10.92 1.10
N PRO A 72 24.75 -9.84 0.39
CA PRO A 72 23.90 -8.78 0.95
C PRO A 72 22.47 -9.26 1.26
N ALA A 73 21.88 -10.16 0.46
CA ALA A 73 20.57 -10.74 0.75
C ALA A 73 20.59 -11.55 2.05
N TYR A 74 21.61 -12.38 2.25
CA TYR A 74 21.83 -13.08 3.52
C TYR A 74 22.04 -12.12 4.69
N ALA A 75 22.88 -11.09 4.54
CA ALA A 75 23.10 -10.10 5.58
C ALA A 75 21.79 -9.36 5.94
N TRP A 76 20.95 -9.10 4.96
CA TRP A 76 19.63 -8.50 5.15
C TRP A 76 18.74 -9.37 6.05
N THR A 77 18.74 -10.71 5.92
CA THR A 77 17.92 -11.59 6.77
C THR A 77 18.35 -11.57 8.25
N ARG A 78 19.59 -11.22 8.53
CA ARG A 78 20.16 -11.18 9.90
C ARG A 78 19.94 -9.85 10.62
N LYS A 79 19.52 -8.83 9.92
CA LYS A 79 19.24 -7.50 10.49
C LYS A 79 17.92 -7.54 11.27
N SER A 80 17.96 -7.10 12.55
CA SER A 80 16.74 -6.91 13.33
C SER A 80 15.92 -5.75 12.75
N ARG A 81 14.64 -5.99 12.48
CA ARG A 81 13.69 -5.02 11.93
C ARG A 81 12.50 -4.87 12.84
N GLY A 82 11.90 -3.68 12.84
CA GLY A 82 10.67 -3.39 13.59
C GLY A 82 9.39 -3.91 12.92
N VAL A 83 9.50 -4.48 11.70
CA VAL A 83 8.37 -4.98 10.91
C VAL A 83 8.57 -6.47 10.62
N GLU A 84 7.52 -7.25 10.83
CA GLU A 84 7.51 -8.65 10.44
C GLU A 84 7.40 -8.78 8.91
N THR A 85 8.26 -9.63 8.32
CA THR A 85 8.33 -9.86 6.88
C THR A 85 8.33 -11.36 6.58
N PRO A 86 7.19 -12.05 6.82
CA PRO A 86 7.14 -13.52 6.74
C PRO A 86 7.40 -14.05 5.32
N GLY A 87 6.93 -13.38 4.28
CA GLY A 87 7.14 -13.75 2.89
C GLY A 87 8.60 -13.66 2.45
N LEU A 88 9.24 -12.52 2.74
CA LEU A 88 10.67 -12.30 2.46
C LEU A 88 11.56 -13.20 3.32
N SER A 89 11.23 -13.37 4.60
CA SER A 89 11.98 -14.24 5.51
C SER A 89 11.96 -15.68 5.04
N ARG A 90 10.80 -16.18 4.57
CA ARG A 90 10.68 -17.53 4.00
C ARG A 90 11.44 -17.67 2.67
N LEU A 91 11.35 -16.67 1.79
CA LEU A 91 12.04 -16.69 0.50
C LEU A 91 13.56 -16.77 0.66
N LEU A 92 14.11 -16.00 1.58
CA LEU A 92 15.56 -15.85 1.77
C LEU A 92 16.13 -16.75 2.86
N ALA A 93 15.32 -17.65 3.46
CA ALA A 93 15.75 -18.51 4.57
C ALA A 93 16.94 -19.40 4.21
N ASP A 94 16.94 -19.94 2.98
CA ASP A 94 17.92 -20.91 2.50
C ASP A 94 19.04 -20.29 1.66
N VAL A 95 19.13 -18.95 1.62
CA VAL A 95 20.23 -18.26 0.92
C VAL A 95 21.52 -18.41 1.72
N GLU A 96 22.56 -18.89 1.05
CA GLU A 96 23.87 -19.15 1.63
C GLU A 96 24.94 -18.27 0.95
N PRO A 97 25.69 -17.44 1.68
CA PRO A 97 26.68 -16.53 1.08
C PRO A 97 27.93 -17.22 0.55
N LEU A 98 28.12 -18.54 0.79
CA LEU A 98 29.25 -19.38 0.38
C LEU A 98 30.61 -18.64 0.42
N PRO A 99 31.07 -18.14 1.57
CA PRO A 99 32.18 -17.20 1.65
C PRO A 99 33.51 -17.77 1.19
N ALA A 100 33.70 -19.11 1.27
CA ALA A 100 34.87 -19.78 0.79
C ALA A 100 34.96 -19.75 -0.72
N LEU A 101 33.89 -20.17 -1.42
CA LEU A 101 33.79 -20.12 -2.88
C LEU A 101 33.89 -18.69 -3.40
N HIS A 102 33.12 -17.77 -2.81
CA HIS A 102 33.14 -16.36 -3.17
C HIS A 102 34.53 -15.73 -3.09
N ARG A 103 35.28 -16.04 -2.03
CA ARG A 103 36.65 -15.53 -1.83
C ARG A 103 37.62 -16.13 -2.84
N GLU A 104 37.56 -17.44 -3.07
CA GLU A 104 38.49 -18.12 -3.97
C GLU A 104 38.27 -17.68 -5.44
N LEU A 105 37.01 -17.53 -5.87
CA LEU A 105 36.70 -16.97 -7.17
C LEU A 105 37.27 -15.54 -7.33
N GLY A 106 37.07 -14.67 -6.33
CA GLY A 106 37.57 -13.30 -6.37
C GLY A 106 39.07 -13.15 -6.24
N ARG A 107 39.74 -14.10 -5.55
CA ARG A 107 41.18 -14.13 -5.45
C ARG A 107 41.83 -14.61 -6.74
N SER A 108 41.18 -15.51 -7.45
CA SER A 108 41.77 -16.23 -8.58
C SER A 108 41.41 -15.63 -9.95
N LEU A 109 40.28 -14.92 -10.06
CA LEU A 109 39.77 -14.42 -11.34
C LEU A 109 39.65 -12.90 -11.37
N LEU A 110 39.78 -12.35 -12.57
CA LEU A 110 39.43 -10.95 -12.93
C LEU A 110 37.99 -10.88 -13.43
N PRO A 111 37.39 -9.68 -13.49
CA PRO A 111 36.04 -9.50 -14.07
C PRO A 111 35.93 -9.95 -15.53
N SER A 112 37.03 -9.99 -16.27
CA SER A 112 37.12 -10.51 -17.64
C SER A 112 37.05 -12.04 -17.72
N GLY A 113 37.11 -12.73 -16.60
CA GLY A 113 37.27 -14.19 -16.54
C GLY A 113 38.73 -14.66 -16.64
N GLU A 114 39.69 -13.77 -16.84
CA GLU A 114 41.09 -14.14 -16.84
C GLU A 114 41.58 -14.53 -15.45
N VAL A 115 42.45 -15.57 -15.41
CA VAL A 115 43.09 -15.98 -14.15
C VAL A 115 44.14 -14.95 -13.75
N ARG A 116 44.05 -14.45 -12.52
CA ARG A 116 44.96 -13.42 -12.00
C ARG A 116 46.41 -13.94 -11.92
N ASP A 117 47.35 -13.04 -12.06
CA ASP A 117 48.78 -13.37 -12.00
C ASP A 117 49.19 -14.00 -10.67
N ASP A 118 48.53 -13.59 -9.60
CA ASP A 118 48.78 -14.02 -8.20
C ASP A 118 47.81 -15.11 -7.73
N ALA A 119 47.04 -15.73 -8.63
CA ALA A 119 46.08 -16.77 -8.31
C ALA A 119 46.80 -18.01 -7.68
N SER A 120 48.02 -18.31 -8.14
CA SER A 120 48.91 -19.29 -7.47
C SER A 120 50.35 -18.79 -7.49
N ALA A 121 51.18 -19.31 -6.57
CA ALA A 121 52.61 -19.02 -6.51
C ALA A 121 53.35 -19.51 -7.78
N ASP A 122 52.88 -20.64 -8.33
CA ASP A 122 53.47 -21.22 -9.56
C ASP A 122 53.14 -20.37 -10.76
N LEU A 123 51.88 -19.94 -10.96
CA LEU A 123 51.48 -19.06 -12.05
C LEU A 123 52.26 -17.74 -12.00
N ALA A 124 52.38 -17.13 -10.84
CA ALA A 124 53.13 -15.91 -10.65
C ALA A 124 54.62 -16.07 -11.02
N ARG A 125 55.20 -17.22 -10.73
CA ARG A 125 56.58 -17.57 -11.08
C ARG A 125 56.69 -17.74 -12.60
N ILE A 126 55.82 -18.53 -13.24
CA ILE A 126 55.80 -18.81 -14.67
C ILE A 126 55.65 -17.49 -15.45
N ARG A 127 54.69 -16.65 -15.14
CA ARG A 127 54.43 -15.36 -15.83
C ARG A 127 55.61 -14.39 -15.68
N ARG A 128 56.23 -14.34 -14.52
CA ARG A 128 57.50 -13.57 -14.35
C ARG A 128 58.65 -14.11 -15.17
N SER A 129 58.79 -15.44 -15.27
CA SER A 129 59.81 -16.07 -16.11
C SER A 129 59.59 -15.80 -17.58
N ILE A 130 58.31 -15.86 -18.02
CA ILE A 130 57.90 -15.48 -19.40
C ILE A 130 58.31 -14.05 -19.70
N GLN A 131 57.95 -13.10 -18.84
CA GLN A 131 58.24 -11.68 -19.00
C GLN A 131 59.74 -11.43 -19.07
N THR A 132 60.49 -11.98 -18.13
CA THR A 132 61.98 -11.84 -18.09
C THR A 132 62.62 -12.44 -19.34
N LEU A 133 62.17 -13.61 -19.81
CA LEU A 133 62.70 -14.25 -20.99
C LEU A 133 62.34 -13.48 -22.29
N ARG A 134 61.17 -12.96 -22.40
CA ARG A 134 60.71 -12.08 -23.50
C ARG A 134 61.61 -10.84 -23.62
N GLU A 135 61.88 -10.15 -22.51
CA GLU A 135 62.74 -8.98 -22.47
C GLU A 135 64.16 -9.31 -22.90
N ARG A 136 64.71 -10.46 -22.40
CA ARG A 136 66.07 -10.91 -22.78
C ARG A 136 66.13 -11.24 -24.26
N LEU A 137 65.13 -11.95 -24.79
CA LEU A 137 65.09 -12.34 -26.19
C LEU A 137 64.97 -11.09 -27.10
N ALA A 138 64.08 -10.17 -26.76
CA ALA A 138 63.92 -8.92 -27.50
C ALA A 138 65.22 -8.12 -27.56
N GLN A 139 65.88 -7.87 -26.40
CA GLN A 139 67.14 -7.19 -26.33
C GLN A 139 68.26 -7.86 -27.11
N LYS A 140 68.37 -9.20 -27.02
CA LYS A 140 69.34 -10.00 -27.76
C LYS A 140 69.13 -9.90 -29.27
N LEU A 141 67.91 -10.04 -29.72
CA LEU A 141 67.56 -9.96 -31.13
C LEU A 141 67.73 -8.54 -31.70
N GLU A 142 67.40 -7.52 -30.93
CA GLU A 142 67.66 -6.13 -31.30
C GLU A 142 69.18 -5.83 -31.43
N SER A 143 70.00 -6.44 -30.56
CA SER A 143 71.45 -6.34 -30.66
C SER A 143 71.98 -7.00 -31.93
N ILE A 144 71.46 -8.20 -32.28
CA ILE A 144 71.79 -8.91 -33.52
C ILE A 144 71.32 -8.10 -34.74
N ALA A 145 70.10 -7.58 -34.74
CA ALA A 145 69.53 -6.80 -35.84
C ALA A 145 70.36 -5.52 -36.10
N ARG A 146 70.75 -4.81 -35.04
CA ARG A 146 71.63 -3.63 -35.13
C ARG A 146 73.05 -4.00 -35.65
N GLY A 147 73.58 -5.14 -35.19
CA GLY A 147 74.90 -5.60 -35.60
C GLY A 147 75.00 -5.99 -37.09
N LEU A 148 73.87 -6.32 -37.75
CA LEU A 148 73.83 -6.61 -39.17
C LEU A 148 74.03 -5.42 -40.09
N GLY A 149 73.73 -4.21 -39.61
CA GLY A 149 73.88 -2.97 -40.41
C GLY A 149 72.95 -2.92 -41.65
N ILE A 150 71.92 -3.73 -41.71
CA ILE A 150 70.97 -3.86 -42.83
C ILE A 150 69.75 -2.94 -42.52
N GLY A 151 69.43 -2.01 -43.43
CA GLY A 151 68.22 -1.24 -43.39
C GLY A 151 66.96 -2.12 -43.37
N ASP A 152 65.87 -1.67 -42.76
CA ASP A 152 64.59 -2.40 -42.72
C ASP A 152 64.59 -3.75 -41.95
N THR A 153 65.56 -3.90 -41.02
CA THR A 153 65.61 -5.07 -40.10
C THR A 153 65.00 -4.74 -38.75
N PHE A 154 64.01 -5.54 -38.30
CA PHE A 154 63.34 -5.38 -37.02
C PHE A 154 63.00 -6.69 -36.37
N VAL A 155 62.83 -6.66 -35.03
CA VAL A 155 62.39 -7.81 -34.25
C VAL A 155 60.89 -7.93 -34.29
N THR A 156 60.38 -9.15 -34.52
CA THR A 156 58.96 -9.43 -34.59
C THR A 156 58.64 -10.78 -33.96
N LEU A 157 57.35 -11.02 -33.67
CA LEU A 157 56.84 -12.33 -33.23
C LEU A 157 56.14 -13.04 -34.40
N ARG A 158 56.53 -14.28 -34.68
CA ARG A 158 55.89 -15.12 -35.67
C ARG A 158 55.68 -16.52 -35.09
N GLU A 159 54.42 -17.01 -35.18
CA GLU A 159 54.03 -18.30 -34.64
C GLU A 159 54.45 -18.51 -33.16
N GLY A 160 54.36 -17.49 -32.36
CA GLY A 160 54.78 -17.50 -30.95
C GLY A 160 56.30 -17.45 -30.69
N ARG A 161 57.13 -17.35 -31.76
CA ARG A 161 58.61 -17.28 -31.68
C ARG A 161 59.13 -15.91 -32.05
N TYR A 162 60.11 -15.43 -31.30
CA TYR A 162 60.80 -14.18 -31.62
C TYR A 162 61.72 -14.40 -32.85
N ALA A 163 61.57 -13.56 -33.82
CA ALA A 163 62.30 -13.60 -35.08
C ALA A 163 62.82 -12.22 -35.49
N ILE A 164 63.79 -12.18 -36.38
CA ILE A 164 64.24 -10.97 -37.04
C ILE A 164 63.65 -10.97 -38.46
N ALA A 165 63.00 -9.86 -38.82
CA ALA A 165 62.56 -9.59 -40.18
C ALA A 165 63.76 -9.03 -40.95
N VAL A 166 64.14 -9.71 -42.05
CA VAL A 166 65.30 -9.33 -42.87
C VAL A 166 64.88 -9.33 -44.35
N PRO A 167 65.32 -8.36 -45.17
CA PRO A 167 65.12 -8.44 -46.63
C PRO A 167 65.61 -9.77 -47.20
N ALA A 168 64.85 -10.38 -48.11
CA ALA A 168 65.12 -11.70 -48.63
C ALA A 168 66.53 -11.84 -49.28
N SER A 169 67.08 -10.75 -49.84
CA SER A 169 68.41 -10.66 -50.35
C SER A 169 69.53 -10.87 -49.31
N HIS A 170 69.23 -10.59 -48.04
CA HIS A 170 70.21 -10.66 -46.92
C HIS A 170 70.01 -11.92 -46.05
N ARG A 171 69.14 -12.83 -46.41
CA ARG A 171 68.85 -14.06 -45.65
C ARG A 171 70.08 -14.82 -45.21
N LYS A 172 71.09 -14.93 -46.09
CA LYS A 172 72.33 -15.70 -45.84
C LYS A 172 73.21 -15.12 -44.72
N GLN A 173 72.96 -13.86 -44.35
CA GLN A 173 73.79 -13.17 -43.35
C GLN A 173 73.32 -13.49 -41.89
N VAL A 174 72.13 -14.03 -41.71
CA VAL A 174 71.64 -14.44 -40.38
C VAL A 174 71.55 -16.00 -40.35
N PRO A 175 72.44 -16.66 -39.57
CA PRO A 175 72.36 -18.09 -39.35
C PRO A 175 71.11 -18.42 -38.55
N GLY A 176 70.17 -19.15 -39.13
CA GLY A 176 68.93 -19.46 -38.41
C GLY A 176 67.92 -20.17 -39.32
N VAL A 177 66.73 -20.43 -38.75
CA VAL A 177 65.58 -21.07 -39.39
C VAL A 177 64.61 -20.02 -39.91
N ALA A 178 64.14 -20.17 -41.13
CA ALA A 178 63.09 -19.34 -41.68
C ALA A 178 61.73 -19.77 -41.15
N LEU A 179 61.01 -18.90 -40.49
CA LEU A 179 59.65 -19.11 -39.95
C LEU A 179 58.57 -18.69 -40.96
N GLY A 180 58.96 -17.99 -42.05
CA GLY A 180 58.02 -17.54 -43.08
C GLY A 180 58.52 -16.38 -43.89
N HIS A 181 57.70 -15.91 -44.83
CA HIS A 181 57.97 -14.79 -45.72
C HIS A 181 56.81 -13.75 -45.60
N SER A 182 57.11 -12.48 -45.93
CA SER A 182 56.04 -11.49 -46.10
C SER A 182 55.16 -11.86 -47.31
N GLY A 183 53.93 -11.35 -47.40
CA GLY A 183 53.02 -11.58 -48.51
C GLY A 183 53.56 -11.22 -49.91
N SER A 184 54.50 -10.27 -49.96
CA SER A 184 55.26 -9.88 -51.20
C SER A 184 56.52 -10.72 -51.43
N GLY A 185 56.92 -11.59 -50.49
CA GLY A 185 58.19 -12.33 -50.55
C GLY A 185 59.44 -11.47 -50.32
N ALA A 186 59.30 -10.18 -50.13
CA ALA A 186 60.44 -9.26 -50.01
C ALA A 186 61.19 -9.37 -48.66
N THR A 187 60.48 -9.83 -47.60
CA THR A 187 61.03 -9.99 -46.24
C THR A 187 60.92 -11.45 -45.79
N VAL A 188 61.97 -11.97 -45.17
CA VAL A 188 62.03 -13.27 -44.53
C VAL A 188 62.08 -13.11 -43.02
N PHE A 189 61.26 -13.85 -42.30
CA PHE A 189 61.30 -13.89 -40.84
C PHE A 189 62.21 -15.06 -40.42
N LEU A 190 63.35 -14.71 -39.81
CA LEU A 190 64.36 -15.67 -39.41
C LEU A 190 64.44 -15.79 -37.90
N GLU A 191 64.43 -17.02 -37.41
CA GLU A 191 64.83 -17.33 -36.04
C GLU A 191 66.33 -17.56 -35.97
N PRO A 192 67.11 -16.64 -35.42
CA PRO A 192 68.56 -16.82 -35.26
C PRO A 192 68.85 -18.02 -34.33
N ARG A 193 69.97 -18.73 -34.57
CA ARG A 193 70.41 -19.84 -33.73
C ARG A 193 70.51 -19.44 -32.24
N GLU A 194 70.94 -18.23 -32.00
CA GLU A 194 71.11 -17.65 -30.64
C GLU A 194 69.81 -17.42 -29.92
N ALA A 195 68.67 -17.39 -30.63
CA ALA A 195 67.34 -17.24 -30.08
C ALA A 195 66.58 -18.58 -29.94
N ALA A 196 67.02 -19.62 -30.64
CA ALA A 196 66.30 -20.89 -30.76
C ALA A 196 66.02 -21.55 -29.42
N GLU A 197 67.02 -21.62 -28.54
CA GLU A 197 66.92 -22.17 -27.18
C GLU A 197 65.94 -21.34 -26.34
N GLY A 198 66.08 -19.98 -26.34
CA GLY A 198 65.21 -19.11 -25.58
C GLY A 198 63.74 -19.16 -26.08
N ASN A 199 63.53 -19.27 -27.41
CA ASN A 199 62.19 -19.46 -27.98
C ASN A 199 61.59 -20.82 -27.56
N SER A 200 62.41 -21.87 -27.49
CA SER A 200 61.94 -23.18 -27.00
C SER A 200 61.57 -23.11 -25.54
N GLN A 201 62.41 -22.52 -24.67
CA GLN A 201 62.12 -22.27 -23.26
C GLN A 201 60.85 -21.43 -23.08
N LEU A 202 60.62 -20.44 -23.94
CA LEU A 202 59.39 -19.61 -23.92
C LEU A 202 58.17 -20.42 -24.25
N SER A 203 58.26 -21.31 -25.25
CA SER A 203 57.20 -22.25 -25.62
C SER A 203 56.86 -23.21 -24.51
N ASP A 204 57.85 -23.73 -23.79
CA ASP A 204 57.67 -24.60 -22.62
C ASP A 204 56.97 -23.88 -21.48
N LEU A 205 57.39 -22.63 -21.22
CA LEU A 205 56.75 -21.76 -20.21
C LEU A 205 55.30 -21.43 -20.55
N PHE A 206 54.93 -21.20 -21.78
CA PHE A 206 53.52 -21.04 -22.19
C PHE A 206 52.73 -22.33 -22.01
N ALA A 207 53.29 -23.49 -22.33
CA ALA A 207 52.65 -24.74 -22.06
C ALA A 207 52.46 -24.99 -20.54
N ASP A 208 53.43 -24.57 -19.72
CA ASP A 208 53.30 -24.63 -18.26
C ASP A 208 52.22 -23.65 -17.74
N GLU A 209 52.14 -22.45 -18.31
CA GLU A 209 51.08 -21.47 -17.97
C GLU A 209 49.72 -22.05 -18.30
N ILE A 210 49.50 -22.61 -19.48
CA ILE A 210 48.24 -23.27 -19.88
C ILE A 210 47.87 -24.40 -18.90
N ARG A 211 48.85 -25.25 -18.55
CA ARG A 211 48.61 -26.33 -17.60
C ARG A 211 48.23 -25.83 -16.23
N GLU A 212 48.90 -24.76 -15.71
CA GLU A 212 48.62 -24.21 -14.40
C GLU A 212 47.28 -23.47 -14.35
N VAL A 213 46.95 -22.67 -15.37
CA VAL A 213 45.64 -22.05 -15.55
C VAL A 213 44.54 -23.10 -15.59
N SER A 214 44.71 -24.18 -16.37
CA SER A 214 43.74 -25.29 -16.43
C SER A 214 43.60 -26.01 -15.08
N ARG A 215 44.64 -26.13 -14.31
CA ARG A 215 44.60 -26.70 -12.96
C ARG A 215 43.76 -25.78 -12.02
N ILE A 216 44.04 -24.50 -12.03
CA ILE A 216 43.31 -23.52 -11.21
C ILE A 216 41.82 -23.52 -11.56
N LEU A 217 41.45 -23.47 -12.84
CA LEU A 217 40.07 -23.52 -13.28
C LEU A 217 39.38 -24.84 -12.88
N ARG A 218 40.09 -25.98 -12.94
CA ARG A 218 39.56 -27.26 -12.48
C ARG A 218 39.30 -27.27 -10.98
N ASP A 219 40.21 -26.72 -10.18
CA ASP A 219 40.06 -26.65 -8.74
C ASP A 219 38.88 -25.74 -8.34
N LEU A 220 38.72 -24.60 -9.00
CA LEU A 220 37.60 -23.71 -8.82
C LEU A 220 36.26 -24.36 -9.23
N SER A 221 36.25 -25.07 -10.37
CA SER A 221 35.07 -25.81 -10.84
C SER A 221 34.69 -26.94 -9.87
N ALA A 222 35.67 -27.63 -9.30
CA ALA A 222 35.41 -28.66 -8.28
C ALA A 222 34.82 -28.05 -7.00
N LEU A 223 35.28 -26.87 -6.60
CA LEU A 223 34.72 -26.12 -5.45
C LEU A 223 33.27 -25.68 -5.74
N ALA A 224 33.01 -25.11 -6.93
CA ALA A 224 31.67 -24.71 -7.34
C ALA A 224 30.70 -25.92 -7.44
N ARG A 225 31.20 -27.07 -7.92
CA ARG A 225 30.43 -28.32 -8.00
C ARG A 225 30.00 -28.79 -6.61
N ARG A 226 30.88 -28.73 -5.61
CA ARG A 226 30.57 -29.11 -4.25
C ARG A 226 29.38 -28.28 -3.71
N ASP A 227 29.36 -27.00 -4.02
CA ASP A 227 28.38 -26.04 -3.50
C ASP A 227 27.20 -25.80 -4.50
N ARG A 228 27.06 -26.64 -5.56
CA ARG A 228 26.11 -26.50 -6.67
C ARG A 228 24.65 -26.37 -6.22
N GLU A 229 24.22 -27.20 -5.25
CA GLU A 229 22.84 -27.19 -4.76
C GLU A 229 22.52 -25.88 -4.03
N ALA A 230 23.46 -25.34 -3.25
CA ALA A 230 23.31 -24.06 -2.60
C ALA A 230 23.27 -22.92 -3.62
N LEU A 231 24.15 -22.94 -4.64
CA LEU A 231 24.11 -21.98 -5.75
C LEU A 231 22.76 -22.01 -6.49
N GLY A 232 22.17 -23.20 -6.65
CA GLY A 232 20.83 -23.36 -7.25
C GLY A 232 19.73 -22.74 -6.41
N ARG A 233 19.75 -22.95 -5.08
CA ARG A 233 18.80 -22.31 -4.15
C ARG A 233 18.97 -20.80 -4.13
N ASP A 234 20.20 -20.30 -4.11
CA ASP A 234 20.50 -18.87 -4.15
C ASP A 234 19.96 -18.22 -5.43
N LEU A 235 20.20 -18.86 -6.60
CA LEU A 235 19.66 -18.38 -7.87
C LEU A 235 18.14 -18.30 -7.85
N ASP A 236 17.46 -19.35 -7.40
CA ASP A 236 15.99 -19.39 -7.34
C ASP A 236 15.44 -18.34 -6.37
N ALA A 237 16.04 -18.19 -5.19
CA ALA A 237 15.62 -17.20 -4.21
C ALA A 237 15.83 -15.75 -4.71
N LEU A 238 17.00 -15.44 -5.26
CA LEU A 238 17.32 -14.11 -5.78
C LEU A 238 16.50 -13.76 -7.01
N ALA A 239 16.25 -14.71 -7.91
CA ALA A 239 15.40 -14.50 -9.06
C ALA A 239 13.94 -14.24 -8.68
N ARG A 240 13.44 -14.91 -7.64
CA ARG A 240 12.11 -14.63 -7.08
C ARG A 240 12.07 -13.30 -6.35
N LEU A 241 13.14 -12.89 -5.69
CA LEU A 241 13.27 -11.56 -5.09
C LEU A 241 13.22 -10.46 -6.16
N ASP A 242 14.00 -10.61 -7.24
CA ASP A 242 13.99 -9.69 -8.40
C ASP A 242 12.58 -9.54 -8.98
N ALA A 243 11.91 -10.69 -9.24
CA ALA A 243 10.53 -10.69 -9.72
C ALA A 243 9.57 -9.97 -8.73
N ALA A 244 9.73 -10.20 -7.43
CA ALA A 244 8.90 -9.56 -6.42
C ALA A 244 9.14 -8.04 -6.34
N GLN A 245 10.39 -7.60 -6.47
CA GLN A 245 10.74 -6.18 -6.54
C GLN A 245 10.17 -5.51 -7.80
N ALA A 246 10.19 -6.19 -8.93
CA ALA A 246 9.55 -5.73 -10.16
C ALA A 246 8.02 -5.59 -10.00
N VAL A 247 7.37 -6.56 -9.36
CA VAL A 247 5.94 -6.50 -9.01
C VAL A 247 5.65 -5.33 -8.07
N GLY A 248 6.48 -5.11 -7.05
CA GLY A 248 6.35 -3.97 -6.15
C GLY A 248 6.46 -2.62 -6.88
N SER A 249 7.43 -2.51 -7.81
CA SER A 249 7.59 -1.33 -8.67
C SER A 249 6.38 -1.09 -9.56
N TRP A 250 5.87 -2.16 -10.17
CA TRP A 250 4.66 -2.08 -11.00
C TRP A 250 3.43 -1.68 -10.16
N ALA A 251 3.24 -2.28 -8.99
CA ALA A 251 2.13 -1.94 -8.09
C ALA A 251 2.10 -0.45 -7.74
N GLU A 252 3.27 0.14 -7.44
CA GLU A 252 3.41 1.57 -7.19
C GLU A 252 3.01 2.41 -8.42
N SER A 253 3.49 2.03 -9.61
CA SER A 253 3.22 2.76 -10.85
C SER A 253 1.75 2.79 -11.25
N VAL A 254 0.97 1.76 -10.88
CA VAL A 254 -0.46 1.65 -11.18
C VAL A 254 -1.35 1.96 -9.98
N HIS A 255 -0.77 2.42 -8.86
CA HIS A 255 -1.47 2.60 -7.57
C HIS A 255 -2.27 1.35 -7.18
N GLY A 256 -1.65 0.19 -7.36
CA GLY A 256 -2.27 -1.11 -7.15
C GLY A 256 -2.33 -1.50 -5.68
N SER A 257 -3.34 -2.29 -5.32
CA SER A 257 -3.49 -2.90 -4.01
C SER A 257 -3.52 -4.43 -4.10
N LEU A 258 -3.24 -5.11 -2.98
CA LEU A 258 -3.39 -6.56 -2.91
C LEU A 258 -4.85 -6.91 -2.60
N PRO A 259 -5.57 -7.57 -3.52
CA PRO A 259 -6.96 -7.95 -3.31
C PRO A 259 -7.07 -9.08 -2.29
N SER A 260 -8.18 -9.12 -1.55
CA SER A 260 -8.47 -10.24 -0.65
C SER A 260 -8.98 -11.45 -1.46
N LEU A 261 -8.25 -12.57 -1.40
CA LEU A 261 -8.70 -13.84 -1.96
C LEU A 261 -9.66 -14.52 -0.97
N THR A 262 -10.96 -14.60 -1.33
CA THR A 262 -12.02 -15.12 -0.46
C THR A 262 -12.49 -16.50 -0.87
N GLU A 263 -13.16 -17.20 0.07
CA GLU A 263 -13.94 -18.43 -0.21
C GLU A 263 -15.40 -18.11 -0.51
N GLU A 264 -15.83 -16.95 -0.06
CA GLU A 264 -17.16 -16.45 -0.37
C GLU A 264 -17.27 -16.18 -1.87
N ARG A 265 -18.35 -16.59 -2.45
CA ARG A 265 -18.67 -16.30 -3.85
C ARG A 265 -19.17 -14.87 -3.99
N SER A 266 -18.25 -13.93 -3.83
CA SER A 266 -18.49 -12.50 -3.94
C SER A 266 -17.30 -11.84 -4.62
N LEU A 267 -17.50 -11.35 -5.84
CA LEU A 267 -16.56 -10.53 -6.57
C LEU A 267 -16.91 -9.08 -6.32
N LEU A 268 -16.05 -8.37 -5.61
CA LEU A 268 -16.19 -6.95 -5.33
C LEU A 268 -14.97 -6.20 -5.86
N LEU A 269 -15.16 -5.46 -6.92
CA LEU A 269 -14.14 -4.58 -7.48
C LEU A 269 -14.41 -3.14 -7.05
N ARG A 270 -13.43 -2.50 -6.44
CA ARG A 270 -13.50 -1.10 -6.02
C ARG A 270 -12.49 -0.27 -6.81
N GLY A 271 -12.99 0.64 -7.62
CA GLY A 271 -12.14 1.54 -8.39
C GLY A 271 -11.15 0.83 -9.31
N ALA A 272 -11.48 -0.37 -9.81
CA ALA A 272 -10.59 -1.14 -10.66
C ALA A 272 -10.34 -0.45 -12.00
N ARG A 273 -9.09 -0.45 -12.46
CA ARG A 273 -8.70 0.13 -13.75
C ARG A 273 -8.03 -0.90 -14.64
N HIS A 274 -8.20 -0.72 -15.93
CA HIS A 274 -7.58 -1.60 -16.93
C HIS A 274 -6.06 -1.38 -16.94
N PRO A 275 -5.22 -2.40 -16.62
CA PRO A 275 -3.77 -2.21 -16.45
C PRO A 275 -3.07 -1.67 -17.70
N LEU A 276 -3.40 -2.19 -18.89
CA LEU A 276 -2.79 -1.73 -20.14
C LEU A 276 -3.21 -0.30 -20.53
N LEU A 277 -4.42 0.13 -20.16
CA LEU A 277 -4.83 1.52 -20.40
C LEU A 277 -4.12 2.49 -19.44
N LEU A 278 -3.86 2.07 -18.19
CA LEU A 278 -3.03 2.83 -17.26
C LEU A 278 -1.61 3.01 -17.80
N GLU A 279 -1.02 1.94 -18.33
CA GLU A 279 0.31 1.98 -18.92
C GLU A 279 0.37 2.92 -20.14
N ARG A 280 -0.61 2.85 -21.04
CA ARG A 280 -0.72 3.76 -22.18
C ARG A 280 -0.89 5.21 -21.75
N HIS A 281 -1.68 5.47 -20.72
CA HIS A 281 -1.81 6.81 -20.14
C HIS A 281 -0.48 7.30 -19.53
N ALA A 282 0.21 6.44 -18.77
CA ALA A 282 1.52 6.77 -18.19
C ALA A 282 2.59 7.06 -19.26
N ARG A 283 2.50 6.42 -20.44
CA ARG A 283 3.37 6.71 -21.60
C ARG A 283 2.96 7.98 -22.39
N GLY A 284 1.87 8.65 -21.99
CA GLY A 284 1.35 9.84 -22.70
C GLY A 284 0.61 9.52 -24.01
N GLU A 285 0.27 8.25 -24.25
CA GLU A 285 -0.50 7.81 -25.46
C GLU A 285 -2.01 8.11 -25.30
N MET A 286 -2.45 8.47 -24.11
CA MET A 286 -3.84 8.83 -23.78
C MET A 286 -3.86 10.09 -22.94
N GLU A 287 -4.72 11.05 -23.31
CA GLU A 287 -4.88 12.32 -22.56
C GLU A 287 -5.53 12.12 -21.19
N ALA A 288 -6.54 11.25 -21.12
CA ALA A 288 -7.30 11.01 -19.88
C ALA A 288 -6.94 9.68 -19.25
N ALA A 289 -6.81 9.67 -17.92
CA ALA A 289 -6.65 8.44 -17.16
C ALA A 289 -7.88 7.53 -17.30
N PRO A 290 -7.70 6.19 -17.27
CA PRO A 290 -8.82 5.25 -17.31
C PRO A 290 -9.78 5.48 -16.13
N VAL A 291 -11.08 5.51 -16.43
CA VAL A 291 -12.12 5.67 -15.41
C VAL A 291 -12.18 4.43 -14.52
N PRO A 292 -12.27 4.59 -13.20
CA PRO A 292 -12.37 3.47 -12.27
C PRO A 292 -13.69 2.71 -12.45
N LEU A 293 -13.63 1.38 -12.32
CA LEU A 293 -14.76 0.46 -12.38
C LEU A 293 -15.09 -0.03 -10.98
N ASP A 294 -16.32 0.20 -10.54
CA ASP A 294 -16.92 -0.44 -9.38
C ASP A 294 -17.90 -1.51 -9.86
N LEU A 295 -17.69 -2.77 -9.43
CA LEU A 295 -18.49 -3.91 -9.84
C LEU A 295 -18.67 -4.87 -8.67
N GLU A 296 -19.92 -5.30 -8.46
CA GLU A 296 -20.26 -6.25 -7.42
C GLU A 296 -21.13 -7.37 -8.00
N LEU A 297 -20.69 -8.61 -7.76
CA LEU A 297 -21.42 -9.84 -7.99
C LEU A 297 -21.35 -10.68 -6.73
N ASP A 298 -22.44 -11.24 -6.33
CA ASP A 298 -22.52 -12.08 -5.15
C ASP A 298 -23.39 -13.35 -5.39
N ARG A 299 -23.61 -14.10 -4.34
CA ARG A 299 -24.41 -15.33 -4.39
C ARG A 299 -25.87 -15.05 -4.72
N ASP A 300 -26.40 -13.93 -4.30
CA ASP A 300 -27.80 -13.54 -4.46
C ASP A 300 -28.03 -12.85 -5.81
N THR A 301 -27.03 -12.19 -6.34
CA THR A 301 -27.05 -11.55 -7.64
C THR A 301 -25.85 -11.98 -8.50
N PRO A 302 -25.84 -13.24 -8.96
CA PRO A 302 -24.73 -13.79 -9.74
C PRO A 302 -24.64 -13.24 -11.17
N LEU A 303 -25.71 -12.65 -11.72
CA LEU A 303 -25.76 -12.16 -13.09
C LEU A 303 -25.79 -10.63 -13.14
N LEU A 304 -24.85 -10.02 -13.86
CA LEU A 304 -24.83 -8.61 -14.19
C LEU A 304 -24.95 -8.43 -15.70
N LEU A 305 -26.02 -7.78 -16.15
CA LEU A 305 -26.23 -7.47 -17.55
C LEU A 305 -25.92 -6.01 -17.83
N VAL A 306 -24.80 -5.74 -18.51
CA VAL A 306 -24.34 -4.38 -18.83
C VAL A 306 -24.91 -3.99 -20.19
N THR A 307 -25.68 -2.91 -20.22
CA THR A 307 -26.40 -2.44 -21.40
C THR A 307 -25.98 -1.02 -21.79
N GLY A 308 -26.23 -0.62 -23.01
CA GLY A 308 -25.89 0.71 -23.54
C GLY A 308 -25.18 0.67 -24.89
N PRO A 309 -24.78 1.83 -25.46
CA PRO A 309 -24.10 1.90 -26.75
C PRO A 309 -22.71 1.27 -26.69
N ASN A 310 -22.22 0.74 -27.85
CA ASN A 310 -20.92 0.07 -27.92
C ASN A 310 -19.75 0.99 -27.59
N MET A 311 -19.84 2.27 -27.91
CA MET A 311 -18.84 3.30 -27.56
C MET A 311 -18.76 3.61 -26.04
N GLY A 312 -19.62 3.04 -25.21
CA GLY A 312 -19.71 3.33 -23.77
C GLY A 312 -18.63 2.68 -22.90
N GLY A 313 -17.80 1.78 -23.44
CA GLY A 313 -16.74 1.08 -22.69
C GLY A 313 -17.18 -0.24 -22.05
N LYS A 314 -18.28 -0.87 -22.49
CA LYS A 314 -18.78 -2.17 -21.99
C LYS A 314 -17.72 -3.26 -22.05
N THR A 315 -17.08 -3.45 -23.21
CA THR A 315 -15.99 -4.41 -23.44
C THR A 315 -14.79 -4.16 -22.55
N VAL A 316 -14.45 -2.86 -22.30
CA VAL A 316 -13.35 -2.51 -21.40
C VAL A 316 -13.69 -2.87 -19.95
N ALA A 317 -14.93 -2.69 -19.52
CA ALA A 317 -15.38 -3.08 -18.19
C ALA A 317 -15.27 -4.60 -17.99
N LEU A 318 -15.72 -5.41 -18.98
CA LEU A 318 -15.54 -6.87 -18.98
C LEU A 318 -14.07 -7.27 -18.89
N LYS A 319 -13.22 -6.71 -19.76
CA LYS A 319 -11.77 -6.96 -19.75
C LYS A 319 -11.13 -6.58 -18.41
N THR A 320 -11.54 -5.45 -17.84
CA THR A 320 -11.04 -5.00 -16.53
C THR A 320 -11.40 -6.00 -15.44
N ALA A 321 -12.66 -6.48 -15.42
CA ALA A 321 -13.11 -7.46 -14.43
C ALA A 321 -12.33 -8.79 -14.57
N GLY A 322 -12.18 -9.31 -15.79
CA GLY A 322 -11.45 -10.54 -16.05
C GLY A 322 -9.96 -10.44 -15.69
N LEU A 323 -9.30 -9.37 -16.13
CA LEU A 323 -7.88 -9.17 -15.83
C LEU A 323 -7.64 -8.98 -14.32
N THR A 324 -8.50 -8.25 -13.63
CA THR A 324 -8.40 -8.10 -12.17
C THR A 324 -8.54 -9.45 -11.47
N ALA A 325 -9.49 -10.29 -11.91
CA ALA A 325 -9.65 -11.63 -11.35
C ALA A 325 -8.41 -12.51 -11.60
N LEU A 326 -7.88 -12.53 -12.82
CA LEU A 326 -6.69 -13.33 -13.18
C LEU A 326 -5.44 -12.86 -12.44
N LEU A 327 -5.20 -11.55 -12.33
CA LEU A 327 -4.09 -10.99 -11.56
C LEU A 327 -4.20 -11.37 -10.08
N ALA A 328 -5.39 -11.25 -9.50
CA ALA A 328 -5.65 -11.65 -8.12
C ALA A 328 -5.36 -13.13 -7.88
N MET A 329 -5.84 -14.01 -8.77
CA MET A 329 -5.59 -15.45 -8.70
C MET A 329 -4.12 -15.82 -8.91
N ALA A 330 -3.35 -15.00 -9.61
CA ALA A 330 -1.90 -15.13 -9.69
C ALA A 330 -1.19 -14.60 -8.42
N GLY A 331 -1.92 -14.09 -7.43
CA GLY A 331 -1.37 -13.50 -6.22
C GLY A 331 -0.82 -12.08 -6.41
N LEU A 332 -1.01 -11.48 -7.59
CA LEU A 332 -0.45 -10.18 -7.94
C LEU A 332 -1.30 -9.03 -7.37
N PRO A 333 -0.70 -7.87 -7.10
CA PRO A 333 -1.43 -6.63 -6.89
C PRO A 333 -2.34 -6.34 -8.10
N VAL A 334 -3.43 -5.64 -7.87
CA VAL A 334 -4.36 -5.22 -8.92
C VAL A 334 -4.49 -3.70 -8.91
N PRO A 335 -4.65 -3.04 -10.05
CA PRO A 335 -4.88 -1.59 -10.11
C PRO A 335 -6.31 -1.25 -9.67
N ALA A 336 -6.57 -1.42 -8.38
CA ALA A 336 -7.86 -1.22 -7.72
C ALA A 336 -7.66 -0.69 -6.30
N ALA A 337 -8.69 -0.08 -5.73
CA ALA A 337 -8.66 0.41 -4.36
C ALA A 337 -8.66 -0.73 -3.33
N GLU A 338 -8.19 -0.43 -2.13
CA GLU A 338 -8.26 -1.33 -0.99
C GLU A 338 -9.71 -1.81 -0.72
N GLY A 339 -9.85 -3.02 -0.24
CA GLY A 339 -11.15 -3.66 -0.02
C GLY A 339 -11.72 -4.36 -1.26
N THR A 340 -10.99 -4.42 -2.37
CA THR A 340 -11.29 -5.30 -3.50
C THR A 340 -11.20 -6.76 -3.04
N ARG A 341 -12.25 -7.54 -3.34
CA ARG A 341 -12.37 -8.96 -2.99
C ARG A 341 -12.58 -9.78 -4.24
N VAL A 342 -11.81 -10.84 -4.38
CA VAL A 342 -11.89 -11.76 -5.53
C VAL A 342 -12.02 -13.18 -4.99
N PRO A 343 -13.07 -13.94 -5.35
CA PRO A 343 -13.14 -15.34 -5.01
C PRO A 343 -12.11 -16.14 -5.80
N TRP A 344 -11.71 -17.30 -5.28
CA TRP A 344 -10.90 -18.22 -6.05
C TRP A 344 -11.80 -18.91 -7.09
N PHE A 345 -11.55 -18.63 -8.36
CA PHE A 345 -12.28 -19.25 -9.46
C PHE A 345 -11.59 -20.55 -9.90
N ASP A 346 -12.39 -21.57 -10.22
CA ASP A 346 -11.93 -22.78 -10.90
C ASP A 346 -11.75 -22.54 -12.41
N HIS A 347 -12.66 -21.74 -12.99
CA HIS A 347 -12.60 -21.34 -14.39
C HIS A 347 -12.91 -19.84 -14.54
N VAL A 348 -12.13 -19.16 -15.36
CA VAL A 348 -12.42 -17.82 -15.87
C VAL A 348 -12.57 -17.96 -17.37
N VAL A 349 -13.80 -17.89 -17.85
CA VAL A 349 -14.11 -18.09 -19.28
C VAL A 349 -14.60 -16.78 -19.86
N CYS A 350 -14.08 -16.40 -21.00
CA CYS A 350 -14.48 -15.17 -21.66
C CYS A 350 -14.73 -15.38 -23.14
N ASP A 351 -15.78 -14.72 -23.62
CA ASP A 351 -16.04 -14.51 -25.02
C ASP A 351 -16.11 -12.99 -25.24
N ILE A 352 -14.95 -12.41 -25.55
CA ILE A 352 -14.75 -10.96 -25.65
C ILE A 352 -13.92 -10.65 -26.89
N GLY A 353 -14.48 -9.86 -27.78
CA GLY A 353 -13.78 -9.31 -28.95
C GLY A 353 -14.48 -9.54 -30.26
N ASP A 354 -14.37 -8.56 -31.16
CA ASP A 354 -14.77 -8.64 -32.56
C ASP A 354 -13.63 -9.26 -33.35
N GLU A 355 -13.74 -10.53 -33.75
CA GLU A 355 -12.93 -11.05 -34.82
C GLU A 355 -13.42 -10.48 -36.17
N GLN A 356 -13.21 -9.16 -36.40
CA GLN A 356 -13.35 -8.57 -37.74
C GLN A 356 -12.17 -9.01 -38.63
N SER A 357 -12.06 -10.28 -38.83
CA SER A 357 -11.28 -10.82 -39.92
C SER A 357 -12.13 -10.76 -41.18
N LEU A 358 -11.75 -9.92 -42.12
CA LEU A 358 -12.42 -9.63 -43.41
C LEU A 358 -12.73 -10.82 -44.32
N MET A 359 -12.60 -12.06 -43.86
CA MET A 359 -12.78 -13.26 -44.65
C MET A 359 -13.84 -14.29 -44.19
N GLU A 360 -14.50 -14.07 -43.02
CA GLU A 360 -15.35 -15.13 -42.44
C GLU A 360 -16.58 -14.59 -41.66
N ASP A 361 -17.52 -13.91 -42.32
CA ASP A 361 -18.76 -13.41 -41.67
C ASP A 361 -19.66 -14.53 -41.10
N VAL A 362 -19.62 -15.74 -41.69
CA VAL A 362 -20.35 -16.90 -41.16
C VAL A 362 -19.58 -17.59 -40.01
N SER A 363 -18.27 -17.37 -39.92
CA SER A 363 -17.42 -17.98 -38.88
C SER A 363 -17.51 -17.24 -37.55
N THR A 364 -17.79 -15.95 -37.51
CA THR A 364 -17.85 -15.15 -36.25
C THR A 364 -18.99 -15.57 -35.33
N PHE A 365 -20.22 -15.72 -35.86
CA PHE A 365 -21.37 -16.20 -35.04
C PHE A 365 -21.16 -17.64 -34.55
N LEU A 366 -20.65 -18.52 -35.41
CA LEU A 366 -20.37 -19.91 -35.04
C LEU A 366 -19.25 -20.01 -34.00
N SER A 367 -18.20 -19.20 -34.14
CA SER A 367 -17.11 -19.12 -33.16
C SER A 367 -17.59 -18.62 -31.78
N HIS A 368 -18.46 -17.60 -31.80
CA HIS A 368 -19.12 -17.06 -30.63
C HIS A 368 -19.98 -18.15 -29.93
N LEU A 369 -20.86 -18.84 -30.68
CA LEU A 369 -21.67 -19.93 -30.14
C LEU A 369 -20.83 -21.07 -29.58
N ARG A 370 -19.73 -21.41 -30.23
CA ARG A 370 -18.83 -22.45 -29.74
C ARG A 370 -18.20 -22.07 -28.40
N ARG A 371 -17.67 -20.83 -28.29
CA ARG A 371 -17.10 -20.33 -27.03
C ARG A 371 -18.14 -20.26 -25.90
N VAL A 372 -19.36 -19.78 -26.20
CA VAL A 372 -20.47 -19.79 -25.24
C VAL A 372 -20.84 -21.20 -24.82
N SER A 373 -20.92 -22.13 -25.76
CA SER A 373 -21.21 -23.55 -25.46
C SER A 373 -20.11 -24.17 -24.59
N GLU A 374 -18.84 -23.89 -24.88
CA GLU A 374 -17.71 -24.30 -24.04
C GLU A 374 -17.80 -23.67 -22.64
N ALA A 375 -18.11 -22.37 -22.55
CA ALA A 375 -18.31 -21.67 -21.29
C ALA A 375 -19.38 -22.34 -20.45
N ILE A 376 -20.53 -22.67 -21.03
CA ILE A 376 -21.62 -23.39 -20.34
C ILE A 376 -21.16 -24.77 -19.89
N SER A 377 -20.41 -25.50 -20.72
CA SER A 377 -20.00 -26.88 -20.42
C SER A 377 -19.09 -26.98 -19.19
N VAL A 378 -18.21 -25.98 -18.98
CA VAL A 378 -17.24 -25.94 -17.86
C VAL A 378 -17.72 -25.10 -16.68
N ALA A 379 -18.80 -24.32 -16.83
CA ALA A 379 -19.30 -23.41 -15.81
C ALA A 379 -19.75 -24.15 -14.56
N THR A 380 -19.16 -23.76 -13.43
CA THR A 380 -19.49 -24.24 -12.08
C THR A 380 -19.97 -23.05 -11.22
N PRO A 381 -20.46 -23.29 -10.01
CA PRO A 381 -20.74 -22.18 -9.09
C PRO A 381 -19.52 -21.35 -8.69
N GLN A 382 -18.30 -21.83 -8.95
CA GLN A 382 -17.03 -21.14 -8.66
C GLN A 382 -16.36 -20.59 -9.94
N SER A 383 -17.09 -20.51 -11.04
CA SER A 383 -16.57 -19.95 -12.28
C SER A 383 -16.98 -18.49 -12.46
N LEU A 384 -16.15 -17.74 -13.20
CA LEU A 384 -16.47 -16.41 -13.71
C LEU A 384 -16.64 -16.52 -15.24
N VAL A 385 -17.83 -16.10 -15.73
CA VAL A 385 -18.14 -16.08 -17.16
C VAL A 385 -18.32 -14.64 -17.63
N LEU A 386 -17.64 -14.26 -18.70
CA LEU A 386 -17.63 -12.91 -19.27
C LEU A 386 -18.06 -13.01 -20.72
N LEU A 387 -19.25 -12.49 -21.06
CA LEU A 387 -19.83 -12.56 -22.39
C LEU A 387 -20.02 -11.15 -22.99
N ASP A 388 -19.40 -10.87 -24.12
CA ASP A 388 -19.59 -9.61 -24.81
C ASP A 388 -20.63 -9.75 -25.93
N GLU A 389 -21.46 -8.74 -26.10
CA GLU A 389 -22.49 -8.65 -27.13
C GLU A 389 -23.41 -9.87 -27.26
N LEU A 390 -23.89 -10.40 -26.12
CA LEU A 390 -24.73 -11.59 -26.06
C LEU A 390 -25.98 -11.44 -26.93
N GLY A 391 -26.19 -12.40 -27.84
CA GLY A 391 -27.32 -12.45 -28.77
C GLY A 391 -27.10 -11.71 -30.09
N SER A 392 -25.92 -11.12 -30.34
CA SER A 392 -25.57 -10.47 -31.60
C SER A 392 -25.19 -11.46 -32.71
N GLY A 393 -25.22 -11.01 -33.96
CA GLY A 393 -24.77 -11.78 -35.12
C GLY A 393 -25.84 -12.68 -35.78
N THR A 394 -27.11 -12.62 -35.31
CA THR A 394 -28.26 -13.35 -35.86
C THR A 394 -29.53 -12.48 -35.85
N ASP A 395 -30.69 -13.07 -36.21
CA ASP A 395 -31.98 -12.37 -36.05
C ASP A 395 -32.15 -11.84 -34.62
N PRO A 396 -32.53 -10.60 -34.43
CA PRO A 396 -32.65 -9.98 -33.11
C PRO A 396 -33.58 -10.74 -32.14
N THR A 397 -34.63 -11.37 -32.63
CA THR A 397 -35.60 -12.12 -31.82
C THR A 397 -35.02 -13.47 -31.39
N GLU A 398 -34.38 -14.17 -32.31
CA GLU A 398 -33.71 -15.46 -32.03
C GLU A 398 -32.48 -15.24 -31.13
N GLY A 399 -31.68 -14.21 -31.39
CA GLY A 399 -30.52 -13.85 -30.60
C GLY A 399 -30.88 -13.48 -29.16
N ALA A 400 -31.96 -12.73 -28.96
CA ALA A 400 -32.47 -12.39 -27.63
C ALA A 400 -33.00 -13.64 -26.89
N ALA A 401 -33.75 -14.52 -27.56
CA ALA A 401 -34.26 -15.76 -26.95
C ALA A 401 -33.12 -16.70 -26.54
N LEU A 402 -32.12 -16.88 -27.42
CA LEU A 402 -30.94 -17.68 -27.13
C LEU A 402 -30.13 -17.07 -25.98
N GLY A 403 -29.90 -15.76 -26.00
CA GLY A 403 -29.19 -15.05 -24.95
C GLY A 403 -29.89 -15.18 -23.59
N GLN A 404 -31.23 -15.12 -23.54
CA GLN A 404 -32.00 -15.35 -22.32
C GLN A 404 -31.80 -16.77 -21.81
N ALA A 405 -31.93 -17.79 -22.66
CA ALA A 405 -31.74 -19.19 -22.28
C ALA A 405 -30.33 -19.46 -21.71
N ILE A 406 -29.28 -18.83 -22.30
CA ILE A 406 -27.90 -18.90 -21.81
C ILE A 406 -27.80 -18.29 -20.41
N LEU A 407 -28.37 -17.12 -20.17
CA LEU A 407 -28.35 -16.46 -18.86
C LEU A 407 -29.13 -17.24 -17.81
N GLU A 408 -30.28 -17.84 -18.16
CA GLU A 408 -31.07 -18.72 -17.30
C GLU A 408 -30.26 -19.97 -16.87
N GLU A 409 -29.55 -20.59 -17.81
CA GLU A 409 -28.69 -21.74 -17.54
C GLU A 409 -27.52 -21.38 -16.60
N LEU A 410 -26.80 -20.28 -16.88
CA LEU A 410 -25.70 -19.82 -16.01
C LEU A 410 -26.21 -19.44 -14.59
N ARG A 411 -27.40 -18.84 -14.52
CA ARG A 411 -28.06 -18.55 -13.24
C ARG A 411 -28.43 -19.83 -12.48
N SER A 412 -29.00 -20.85 -13.18
CA SER A 412 -29.33 -22.12 -12.57
C SER A 412 -28.13 -22.82 -11.94
N ARG A 413 -26.96 -22.68 -12.58
CA ARG A 413 -25.67 -23.16 -12.09
C ARG A 413 -25.06 -22.25 -11.02
N ARG A 414 -25.68 -21.10 -10.73
CA ARG A 414 -25.18 -20.09 -9.79
C ARG A 414 -23.77 -19.57 -10.15
N THR A 415 -23.43 -19.56 -11.41
CA THR A 415 -22.16 -19.06 -11.93
C THR A 415 -22.15 -17.53 -11.90
N LEU A 416 -21.05 -16.92 -11.47
CA LEU A 416 -20.90 -15.47 -11.56
C LEU A 416 -20.69 -15.09 -13.04
N CYS A 417 -21.58 -14.24 -13.56
CA CYS A 417 -21.55 -13.85 -14.97
C CYS A 417 -21.72 -12.33 -15.14
N VAL A 418 -20.87 -11.75 -15.96
CA VAL A 418 -21.06 -10.41 -16.52
C VAL A 418 -21.29 -10.55 -18.01
N ALA A 419 -22.44 -10.13 -18.49
CA ALA A 419 -22.75 -10.14 -19.92
C ALA A 419 -23.04 -8.73 -20.41
N THR A 420 -22.66 -8.42 -21.64
CA THR A 420 -23.09 -7.18 -22.30
C THR A 420 -24.10 -7.49 -23.40
N THR A 421 -25.02 -6.59 -23.65
CA THR A 421 -25.99 -6.71 -24.72
C THR A 421 -26.56 -5.36 -25.13
N HIS A 422 -27.14 -5.31 -26.31
CA HIS A 422 -27.95 -4.21 -26.78
C HIS A 422 -29.45 -4.57 -26.95
N HIS A 423 -29.81 -5.86 -26.73
CA HIS A 423 -31.20 -6.35 -26.90
C HIS A 423 -32.14 -5.89 -25.76
N GLY A 424 -33.28 -5.28 -26.15
CA GLY A 424 -34.31 -4.81 -25.20
C GLY A 424 -34.91 -5.92 -24.36
N ALA A 425 -35.18 -7.09 -24.95
CA ALA A 425 -35.77 -8.23 -24.24
C ALA A 425 -34.89 -8.74 -23.07
N LEU A 426 -33.56 -8.77 -23.26
CA LEU A 426 -32.64 -9.15 -22.20
C LEU A 426 -32.57 -8.14 -21.05
N LYS A 427 -32.80 -6.85 -21.33
CA LYS A 427 -32.93 -5.81 -20.27
C LYS A 427 -34.16 -6.07 -19.40
N SER A 428 -35.31 -6.39 -20.00
CA SER A 428 -36.54 -6.74 -19.28
C SER A 428 -36.33 -8.00 -18.45
N PHE A 429 -35.76 -9.04 -19.04
CA PHE A 429 -35.40 -10.27 -18.35
C PHE A 429 -34.58 -10.00 -17.07
N ALA A 430 -33.51 -9.19 -17.17
CA ALA A 430 -32.66 -8.90 -16.02
C ALA A 430 -33.33 -7.99 -14.97
N SER A 431 -34.40 -7.26 -15.33
CA SER A 431 -35.19 -6.47 -14.37
C SER A 431 -36.24 -7.31 -13.63
N GLU A 432 -36.75 -8.37 -14.26
CA GLU A 432 -37.86 -9.19 -13.77
C GLU A 432 -37.37 -10.46 -13.08
N THR A 433 -36.11 -10.82 -13.29
CA THR A 433 -35.54 -12.09 -12.80
C THR A 433 -34.75 -11.89 -11.54
N GLU A 434 -35.14 -12.60 -10.45
CA GLU A 434 -34.37 -12.65 -9.20
C GLU A 434 -32.97 -13.25 -9.46
N GLY A 435 -31.93 -12.64 -8.91
CA GLY A 435 -30.54 -13.06 -9.14
C GLY A 435 -29.90 -12.44 -10.38
N ALA A 436 -30.62 -11.65 -11.15
CA ALA A 436 -30.08 -10.86 -12.24
C ALA A 436 -30.18 -9.36 -11.94
N ARG A 437 -29.19 -8.59 -12.36
CA ARG A 437 -29.17 -7.14 -12.16
C ARG A 437 -28.77 -6.44 -13.46
N ASN A 438 -29.50 -5.40 -13.82
CA ASN A 438 -29.11 -4.54 -14.92
C ASN A 438 -28.01 -3.56 -14.49
N ALA A 439 -27.15 -3.21 -15.42
CA ALA A 439 -26.22 -2.09 -15.32
C ALA A 439 -26.15 -1.36 -16.66
N SER A 440 -25.73 -0.10 -16.63
CA SER A 440 -25.49 0.70 -17.83
C SER A 440 -24.21 1.50 -17.71
N MET A 441 -23.64 1.84 -18.87
CA MET A 441 -22.53 2.78 -18.92
C MET A 441 -23.07 4.21 -18.88
N ALA A 442 -22.57 5.02 -17.95
CA ALA A 442 -22.93 6.42 -17.83
C ALA A 442 -22.55 7.21 -19.09
N PHE A 443 -23.43 8.11 -19.48
CA PHE A 443 -23.28 8.93 -20.66
C PHE A 443 -23.61 10.38 -20.32
N ASP A 444 -22.84 11.31 -20.83
CA ASP A 444 -23.10 12.73 -20.65
C ASP A 444 -24.21 13.17 -21.60
N GLU A 445 -25.31 13.71 -21.07
CA GLU A 445 -26.49 14.05 -21.86
C GLU A 445 -26.29 15.30 -22.68
N GLU A 446 -25.48 16.25 -22.22
CA GLU A 446 -25.19 17.49 -22.91
C GLU A 446 -24.16 17.33 -24.02
N THR A 447 -23.07 16.60 -23.71
CA THR A 447 -21.96 16.41 -24.64
C THR A 447 -22.12 15.19 -25.54
N LEU A 448 -23.04 14.27 -25.23
CA LEU A 448 -23.19 12.94 -25.81
C LEU A 448 -21.86 12.13 -25.80
N ARG A 449 -21.00 12.34 -24.78
CA ARG A 449 -19.77 11.62 -24.61
C ARG A 449 -19.92 10.52 -23.54
N PRO A 450 -19.32 9.37 -23.71
CA PRO A 450 -19.31 8.35 -22.67
C PRO A 450 -18.52 8.84 -21.45
N ARG A 451 -19.05 8.63 -20.25
CA ARG A 451 -18.36 8.86 -18.98
C ARG A 451 -17.59 7.63 -18.51
N PHE A 452 -17.75 6.49 -19.15
CA PHE A 452 -17.14 5.21 -18.85
C PHE A 452 -17.37 4.70 -17.40
N THR A 453 -18.33 5.26 -16.68
CA THR A 453 -18.71 4.85 -15.33
C THR A 453 -19.85 3.84 -15.41
N LEU A 454 -19.76 2.75 -14.64
CA LEU A 454 -20.80 1.72 -14.56
C LEU A 454 -21.87 2.13 -13.53
N LEU A 455 -23.12 2.18 -13.96
CA LEU A 455 -24.31 2.46 -13.13
C LEU A 455 -25.08 1.17 -12.92
N VAL A 456 -24.92 0.55 -11.76
CA VAL A 456 -25.61 -0.70 -11.41
C VAL A 456 -27.06 -0.44 -11.03
N GLY A 457 -27.99 -1.32 -11.50
CA GLY A 457 -29.42 -1.27 -11.25
C GLY A 457 -30.18 -0.26 -12.13
N VAL A 458 -29.56 0.26 -13.19
CA VAL A 458 -30.22 1.10 -14.20
C VAL A 458 -29.98 0.47 -15.56
N PRO A 459 -31.03 0.04 -16.30
CA PRO A 459 -30.86 -0.43 -17.67
C PRO A 459 -30.46 0.72 -18.59
N GLY A 460 -29.57 0.43 -19.55
CA GLY A 460 -29.11 1.41 -20.53
C GLY A 460 -30.17 1.73 -21.57
N ARG A 461 -30.21 2.98 -21.98
CA ARG A 461 -31.14 3.45 -23.04
C ARG A 461 -30.53 3.25 -24.41
N SER A 462 -31.41 3.00 -25.38
CA SER A 462 -31.08 3.13 -26.80
C SER A 462 -31.17 4.62 -27.17
N ARG A 463 -30.03 5.23 -27.54
CA ARG A 463 -29.95 6.68 -27.84
C ARG A 463 -29.75 6.97 -29.31
N ALA A 464 -30.06 6.00 -30.19
CA ALA A 464 -29.82 6.16 -31.62
C ALA A 464 -30.50 7.40 -32.22
N ILE A 465 -31.76 7.69 -31.83
CA ILE A 465 -32.51 8.87 -32.33
C ILE A 465 -31.88 10.16 -31.79
N GLN A 466 -31.47 10.25 -30.54
CA GLN A 466 -30.83 11.44 -29.96
C GLN A 466 -29.47 11.71 -30.61
N VAL A 467 -28.70 10.66 -30.87
CA VAL A 467 -27.42 10.78 -31.59
C VAL A 467 -27.65 11.24 -33.02
N ALA A 468 -28.64 10.68 -33.74
CA ALA A 468 -28.97 11.07 -35.09
C ALA A 468 -29.43 12.53 -35.18
N GLU A 469 -30.22 13.02 -34.19
CA GLU A 469 -30.65 14.42 -34.08
C GLU A 469 -29.45 15.37 -33.98
N ARG A 470 -28.45 15.02 -33.19
CA ARG A 470 -27.23 15.82 -33.03
C ARG A 470 -26.35 15.84 -34.28
N PHE A 471 -26.31 14.73 -35.01
CA PHE A 471 -25.61 14.68 -36.31
C PHE A 471 -26.35 15.37 -37.43
N GLY A 472 -27.47 16.09 -37.14
CA GLY A 472 -28.16 16.91 -38.09
C GLY A 472 -29.11 16.15 -39.01
N MET A 473 -29.60 14.96 -38.60
CA MET A 473 -30.62 14.23 -39.35
C MET A 473 -31.91 15.04 -39.41
N ASP A 474 -32.60 14.98 -40.54
CA ASP A 474 -33.87 15.71 -40.78
C ASP A 474 -34.91 15.42 -39.69
N ARG A 475 -35.54 16.47 -39.19
CA ARG A 475 -36.55 16.37 -38.13
C ARG A 475 -37.73 15.50 -38.49
N GLY A 476 -38.17 15.55 -39.74
CA GLY A 476 -39.30 14.72 -40.20
C GLY A 476 -38.99 13.23 -40.14
N VAL A 477 -37.74 12.84 -40.44
CA VAL A 477 -37.27 11.47 -40.33
C VAL A 477 -37.20 11.04 -38.85
N LEU A 478 -36.70 11.92 -37.97
CA LEU A 478 -36.59 11.67 -36.52
C LEU A 478 -37.98 11.54 -35.88
N ASP A 479 -38.92 12.39 -36.21
CA ASP A 479 -40.28 12.34 -35.67
C ASP A 479 -40.99 11.07 -36.14
N ARG A 480 -40.79 10.70 -37.41
CA ARG A 480 -41.34 9.45 -37.93
C ARG A 480 -40.72 8.25 -37.26
N ALA A 481 -39.41 8.25 -36.98
CA ALA A 481 -38.73 7.18 -36.24
C ALA A 481 -39.27 7.06 -34.78
N ARG A 482 -39.55 8.18 -34.12
CA ARG A 482 -40.20 8.21 -32.80
C ARG A 482 -41.62 7.63 -32.83
N GLU A 483 -42.41 7.91 -33.90
CA GLU A 483 -43.73 7.34 -34.08
C GLU A 483 -43.73 5.82 -34.30
N LEU A 484 -42.75 5.32 -35.00
CA LEU A 484 -42.59 3.89 -35.29
C LEU A 484 -42.16 3.04 -34.09
N LEU A 485 -41.63 3.68 -33.00
CA LEU A 485 -41.30 2.96 -31.79
C LEU A 485 -42.56 2.39 -31.12
N PRO A 486 -42.54 1.14 -30.64
CA PRO A 486 -43.64 0.54 -29.90
C PRO A 486 -44.01 1.37 -28.65
N ARG A 487 -45.33 1.48 -28.34
CA ARG A 487 -45.80 2.27 -27.18
C ARG A 487 -45.17 1.84 -25.87
N GLY A 488 -45.03 0.54 -25.63
CA GLY A 488 -44.40 0.03 -24.42
C GLY A 488 -42.92 0.40 -24.28
N GLU A 489 -42.17 0.55 -25.36
CA GLU A 489 -40.76 1.03 -25.29
C GLU A 489 -40.68 2.55 -25.02
N ARG A 490 -41.67 3.34 -25.42
CA ARG A 490 -41.75 4.78 -25.10
C ARG A 490 -42.01 5.03 -23.62
N ASP A 491 -43.01 4.32 -23.06
CA ASP A 491 -43.41 4.46 -21.64
C ASP A 491 -42.31 3.95 -20.70
N LEU A 492 -41.70 2.79 -21.02
CA LEU A 492 -40.53 2.26 -20.30
C LEU A 492 -39.33 3.20 -20.43
N GLY A 493 -39.12 3.79 -21.60
CA GLY A 493 -38.06 4.80 -21.84
C GLY A 493 -38.19 6.00 -20.92
N ALA A 494 -39.41 6.55 -20.76
CA ALA A 494 -39.66 7.68 -19.87
C ALA A 494 -39.44 7.36 -18.40
N LEU A 495 -39.91 6.20 -17.92
CA LEU A 495 -39.70 5.74 -16.52
C LEU A 495 -38.23 5.51 -16.21
N ILE A 496 -37.49 4.92 -17.15
CA ILE A 496 -36.03 4.73 -17.02
C ILE A 496 -35.32 6.09 -16.97
N GLU A 497 -35.88 7.14 -17.63
CA GLU A 497 -35.35 8.51 -17.61
C GLU A 497 -35.43 9.11 -16.23
N GLU A 498 -36.59 9.02 -15.62
CA GLU A 498 -36.82 9.55 -14.27
C GLU A 498 -35.97 8.82 -13.23
N LEU A 499 -35.91 7.50 -13.29
CA LEU A 499 -35.03 6.70 -12.41
C LEU A 499 -33.54 6.98 -12.65
N GLY A 500 -33.13 7.22 -13.88
CA GLY A 500 -31.74 7.54 -14.24
C GLY A 500 -31.30 8.90 -13.72
N THR A 501 -32.17 9.93 -13.83
CA THR A 501 -31.89 11.27 -13.28
C THR A 501 -31.79 11.24 -11.77
N LEU A 502 -32.74 10.57 -11.09
CA LEU A 502 -32.74 10.45 -9.63
C LEU A 502 -31.47 9.73 -9.10
N LYS A 503 -31.08 8.66 -9.77
CA LYS A 503 -29.86 7.93 -9.40
C LYS A 503 -28.58 8.71 -9.66
N ASN A 504 -28.53 9.48 -10.75
CA ASN A 504 -27.40 10.36 -11.03
C ASN A 504 -27.26 11.47 -9.99
N GLU A 505 -28.39 12.02 -9.51
CA GLU A 505 -28.40 12.98 -8.39
C GLU A 505 -27.86 12.35 -7.11
N VAL A 506 -28.37 11.19 -6.74
CA VAL A 506 -27.89 10.44 -5.54
C VAL A 506 -26.40 10.08 -5.69
N ALA A 507 -25.94 9.72 -6.88
CA ALA A 507 -24.51 9.42 -7.11
C ALA A 507 -23.63 10.66 -6.95
N ARG A 508 -24.08 11.82 -7.46
CA ARG A 508 -23.39 13.13 -7.26
C ARG A 508 -23.32 13.51 -5.79
N GLU A 509 -24.43 13.41 -5.07
CA GLU A 509 -24.45 13.70 -3.63
C GLU A 509 -23.53 12.77 -2.83
N ARG A 510 -23.50 11.48 -3.17
CA ARG A 510 -22.55 10.53 -2.54
C ARG A 510 -21.09 10.87 -2.84
N GLU A 511 -20.78 11.30 -4.05
CA GLU A 511 -19.42 11.72 -4.42
C GLU A 511 -19.01 12.99 -3.68
N GLU A 512 -19.90 13.97 -3.55
CA GLU A 512 -19.67 15.19 -2.77
C GLU A 512 -19.50 14.88 -1.27
N LEU A 513 -20.34 13.99 -0.74
CA LEU A 513 -20.22 13.51 0.64
C LEU A 513 -18.89 12.81 0.89
N THR A 514 -18.44 11.97 -0.03
CA THR A 514 -17.16 11.27 0.05
C THR A 514 -15.99 12.25 0.02
N ARG A 515 -16.01 13.23 -0.89
CA ARG A 515 -15.00 14.30 -0.96
C ARG A 515 -14.98 15.15 0.31
N THR A 516 -16.15 15.45 0.86
CA THR A 516 -16.26 16.23 2.09
C THR A 516 -15.74 15.44 3.30
N ARG A 517 -16.02 14.13 3.37
CA ARG A 517 -15.47 13.25 4.41
C ARG A 517 -13.95 13.13 4.35
N LEU A 518 -13.38 13.00 3.16
CA LEU A 518 -11.92 12.97 2.99
C LEU A 518 -11.28 14.29 3.44
N ARG A 519 -11.85 15.45 3.06
CA ARG A 519 -11.37 16.75 3.51
C ARG A 519 -11.48 16.95 5.02
N LEU A 520 -12.55 16.42 5.63
CA LEU A 520 -12.71 16.46 7.08
C LEU A 520 -11.67 15.58 7.77
N ALA A 521 -11.43 14.36 7.29
CA ALA A 521 -10.42 13.47 7.83
C ALA A 521 -8.99 14.05 7.73
N GLU A 522 -8.66 14.70 6.61
CA GLU A 522 -7.40 15.42 6.44
C GLU A 522 -7.26 16.56 7.47
N ARG A 523 -8.32 17.40 7.64
CA ARG A 523 -8.32 18.47 8.61
C ARG A 523 -8.26 17.97 10.06
N GLU A 524 -8.95 16.87 10.37
CA GLU A 524 -8.86 16.24 11.71
C GLU A 524 -7.43 15.74 11.98
N SER A 525 -6.77 15.14 10.98
CA SER A 525 -5.37 14.71 11.08
C SER A 525 -4.42 15.89 11.29
N GLU A 526 -4.61 17.00 10.56
CA GLU A 526 -3.83 18.23 10.71
C GLU A 526 -4.01 18.85 12.09
N LEU A 527 -5.27 18.94 12.57
CA LEU A 527 -5.59 19.44 13.90
C LEU A 527 -4.98 18.59 15.00
N LYS A 528 -5.04 17.26 14.87
CA LYS A 528 -4.43 16.33 15.84
C LYS A 528 -2.90 16.46 15.87
N SER A 529 -2.28 16.65 14.72
CA SER A 529 -0.85 16.94 14.63
C SER A 529 -0.47 18.29 15.25
N ALA A 530 -1.26 19.35 15.00
CA ALA A 530 -1.05 20.67 15.57
C ALA A 530 -1.24 20.68 17.09
N LEU A 531 -2.25 19.98 17.61
CA LEU A 531 -2.46 19.80 19.06
C LEU A 531 -1.29 19.06 19.72
N GLY A 532 -0.80 17.99 19.08
CA GLY A 532 0.37 17.25 19.56
C GLY A 532 1.63 18.12 19.64
N LYS A 533 1.86 18.98 18.64
CA LYS A 533 2.97 19.96 18.66
C LYS A 533 2.82 20.99 19.79
N LEU A 534 1.63 21.54 19.97
CA LEU A 534 1.33 22.48 21.05
C LEU A 534 1.51 21.85 22.45
N GLU A 535 1.14 20.59 22.62
CA GLU A 535 1.34 19.88 23.88
C GLU A 535 2.82 19.57 24.15
N SER A 536 3.60 19.22 23.11
CA SER A 536 5.05 19.03 23.25
C SER A 536 5.75 20.34 23.61
N GLU A 537 5.42 21.45 22.94
CA GLU A 537 5.96 22.77 23.26
C GLU A 537 5.62 23.23 24.70
N LYS A 538 4.38 22.97 25.15
CA LYS A 538 3.99 23.24 26.52
C LYS A 538 4.77 22.40 27.54
N ARG A 539 5.05 21.12 27.22
CA ARG A 539 5.87 20.25 28.08
C ARG A 539 7.31 20.73 28.14
N GLU A 540 7.90 21.10 27.01
CA GLU A 540 9.27 21.63 26.96
C GLU A 540 9.39 22.94 27.74
N ARG A 541 8.48 23.89 27.55
CA ARG A 541 8.45 25.13 28.34
C ARG A 541 8.36 24.86 29.83
N LYS A 542 7.48 23.94 30.23
CA LYS A 542 7.33 23.58 31.65
C LYS A 542 8.58 22.88 32.21
N GLN A 543 9.27 22.07 31.42
CA GLN A 543 10.54 21.46 31.85
C GLN A 543 11.66 22.50 31.97
N THR A 544 11.76 23.43 31.05
CA THR A 544 12.75 24.52 31.06
C THR A 544 12.53 25.41 32.26
N GLU A 545 11.28 25.75 32.58
CA GLU A 545 10.89 26.55 33.75
C GLU A 545 11.23 25.84 35.06
N LEU A 546 10.95 24.52 35.16
CA LEU A 546 11.32 23.71 36.33
C LEU A 546 12.84 23.56 36.49
N ALA A 547 13.59 23.47 35.39
CA ALA A 547 15.05 23.43 35.43
C ALA A 547 15.62 24.77 35.93
N ALA A 548 15.13 25.89 35.42
CA ALA A 548 15.55 27.23 35.87
C ALA A 548 15.25 27.45 37.38
N ARG A 549 14.08 26.99 37.86
CA ARG A 549 13.75 27.04 39.30
C ARG A 549 14.66 26.17 40.16
N ARG A 550 15.05 25.00 39.68
CA ARG A 550 16.02 24.12 40.40
C ARG A 550 17.41 24.74 40.47
N ASP A 551 17.87 25.39 39.45
CA ASP A 551 19.18 26.04 39.41
C ASP A 551 19.18 27.30 40.35
N LEU A 552 18.07 28.05 40.40
CA LEU A 552 17.90 29.13 41.34
C LEU A 552 17.96 28.64 42.79
N LEU A 553 17.24 27.56 43.10
CA LEU A 553 17.28 26.95 44.46
C LEU A 553 18.68 26.48 44.83
N ARG A 554 19.42 25.82 43.93
CA ARG A 554 20.82 25.42 44.18
C ARG A 554 21.74 26.61 44.46
N THR A 555 21.56 27.70 43.74
CA THR A 555 22.34 28.91 43.91
C THR A 555 22.04 29.54 45.29
N LEU A 556 20.79 29.56 45.68
CA LEU A 556 20.35 30.04 47.01
C LEU A 556 20.89 29.16 48.15
N GLU A 557 20.83 27.84 48.03
CA GLU A 557 21.39 26.89 48.99
C GLU A 557 22.91 27.11 49.17
N SER A 558 23.63 27.29 48.06
CA SER A 558 25.06 27.58 48.06
C SER A 558 25.37 28.91 48.77
N GLN A 559 24.59 29.96 48.53
CA GLN A 559 24.75 31.25 49.18
C GLN A 559 24.42 31.21 50.68
N ILE A 560 23.38 30.48 51.08
CA ILE A 560 23.03 30.25 52.50
C ILE A 560 24.17 29.51 53.21
N ASP A 561 24.76 28.52 52.61
CA ASP A 561 25.86 27.77 53.19
C ASP A 561 27.14 28.63 53.31
N GLU A 562 27.38 29.52 52.38
CA GLU A 562 28.47 30.49 52.45
C GLU A 562 28.26 31.49 53.58
N TYR A 563 27.05 32.01 53.76
CA TYR A 563 26.68 32.86 54.91
C TYR A 563 26.76 32.13 56.25
N ARG A 564 26.34 30.86 56.31
CA ARG A 564 26.52 30.00 57.49
C ARG A 564 27.99 29.82 57.88
N LYS A 565 28.88 29.64 56.89
CA LYS A 565 30.34 29.54 57.13
C LYS A 565 30.90 30.87 57.66
N LYS A 566 30.51 32.04 57.11
CA LYS A 566 30.90 33.38 57.56
C LYS A 566 30.40 33.69 58.98
N LEU A 567 29.16 33.31 59.32
CA LEU A 567 28.60 33.45 60.68
C LEU A 567 29.28 32.55 61.75
N ARG A 568 29.81 31.40 61.35
CA ARG A 568 30.58 30.50 62.24
C ARG A 568 32.02 30.96 62.45
N ALA A 569 32.59 31.69 61.51
CA ALA A 569 33.98 32.16 61.58
C ALA A 569 34.20 33.43 62.41
N ASP A 570 33.16 34.27 62.58
CA ASP A 570 33.37 35.57 63.24
C ASP A 570 32.27 35.88 64.28
N LYS A 571 32.63 35.79 65.58
CA LYS A 571 31.71 36.09 66.74
C LYS A 571 31.43 37.58 66.92
N LYS A 572 32.00 38.51 66.16
CA LYS A 572 31.82 39.96 66.31
C LYS A 572 31.09 40.67 65.12
N ALA A 573 30.78 39.95 64.06
CA ALA A 573 30.19 40.55 62.83
C ALA A 573 28.66 40.34 62.71
N SER A 574 27.90 40.26 63.78
CA SER A 574 26.52 39.77 63.73
C SER A 574 25.49 40.80 63.18
N ALA A 575 25.77 42.09 63.17
CA ALA A 575 24.79 43.12 62.71
C ALA A 575 24.87 43.30 61.16
N GLN A 576 26.05 43.33 60.61
CA GLN A 576 26.26 43.56 59.14
C GLN A 576 25.91 42.35 58.27
N THR A 577 26.26 41.14 58.72
CA THR A 577 25.86 39.90 58.09
C THR A 577 24.38 39.57 58.18
N LEU A 578 23.69 40.08 59.24
CA LEU A 578 22.24 39.92 59.37
C LEU A 578 21.49 40.87 58.41
N GLU A 579 22.04 42.06 58.16
CA GLU A 579 21.49 43.04 57.21
C GLU A 579 21.73 42.63 55.76
N GLU A 580 22.86 42.02 55.45
CA GLU A 580 23.13 41.41 54.14
C GLU A 580 22.21 40.20 53.88
N ALA A 581 21.98 39.33 54.84
CA ALA A 581 21.05 38.21 54.75
C ALA A 581 19.58 38.69 54.62
N ARG A 582 19.20 39.76 55.27
CA ARG A 582 17.87 40.40 55.08
C ARG A 582 17.74 41.02 53.69
N GLY A 583 18.80 41.64 53.18
CA GLY A 583 18.85 42.18 51.81
C GLY A 583 18.75 41.10 50.74
N LEU A 584 19.33 39.90 50.98
CA LEU A 584 19.22 38.74 50.10
C LEU A 584 17.79 38.17 50.13
N ALA A 585 17.22 37.98 51.32
CA ALA A 585 15.85 37.52 51.49
C ALA A 585 14.81 38.45 50.81
N ARG A 586 15.06 39.77 50.85
CA ARG A 586 14.20 40.75 50.18
C ARG A 586 14.33 40.68 48.65
N ARG A 587 15.54 40.53 48.08
CA ARG A 587 15.76 40.34 46.65
C ARG A 587 15.17 39.02 46.13
N VAL A 588 15.21 37.98 46.94
CA VAL A 588 14.58 36.67 46.59
C VAL A 588 13.04 36.81 46.63
N ALA A 589 12.47 37.51 47.62
CA ALA A 589 11.05 37.77 47.65
C ALA A 589 10.60 38.66 46.45
N GLU A 590 11.37 39.68 46.08
CA GLU A 590 11.10 40.54 44.94
C GLU A 590 11.24 39.79 43.60
N SER A 591 12.16 38.81 43.49
CA SER A 591 12.27 37.95 42.28
C SER A 591 11.14 36.92 42.15
N ILE A 592 10.60 36.44 43.27
CA ILE A 592 9.43 35.56 43.32
C ILE A 592 8.15 36.32 42.98
N ASP A 593 8.03 37.58 43.42
CA ASP A 593 6.86 38.41 43.10
C ASP A 593 6.88 38.97 41.68
N ALA A 594 8.05 39.19 41.08
CA ALA A 594 8.16 39.66 39.70
C ALA A 594 7.81 38.57 38.63
N ASP A 595 7.91 37.28 39.00
CA ASP A 595 7.58 36.15 38.08
C ASP A 595 6.13 35.66 38.25
N THR A 596 5.34 36.26 39.14
CA THR A 596 3.93 35.94 39.32
C THR A 596 3.04 36.87 38.47
N GLU A 597 3.10 36.81 37.16
CA GLU A 597 1.89 37.01 36.36
C GLU A 597 0.94 35.82 36.58
N TRP A 598 0.19 35.92 37.65
CA TRP A 598 -0.83 34.98 38.03
C TRP A 598 -1.97 35.05 37.00
N THR A 599 -2.04 34.11 36.07
CA THR A 599 -3.26 33.85 35.34
C THR A 599 -4.23 33.09 36.23
N PRO A 600 -5.39 33.66 36.57
CA PRO A 600 -6.34 32.95 37.39
C PRO A 600 -6.76 31.64 36.73
N ALA A 601 -6.63 30.54 37.47
CA ALA A 601 -7.21 29.25 37.05
C ALA A 601 -8.72 29.43 36.88
N PRO A 602 -9.35 28.73 35.91
CA PRO A 602 -10.79 28.84 35.69
C PRO A 602 -11.55 28.61 37.00
N ASP A 603 -12.49 29.51 37.28
CA ASP A 603 -13.29 29.54 38.50
C ASP A 603 -14.11 28.23 38.60
N ARG A 604 -13.62 27.26 39.36
CA ARG A 604 -14.31 25.99 39.59
C ARG A 604 -15.28 26.13 40.76
N GLY A 605 -16.59 26.07 40.50
CA GLY A 605 -17.66 26.04 41.49
C GLY A 605 -18.34 27.37 41.74
N THR A 606 -19.44 27.34 42.46
CA THR A 606 -20.23 28.52 42.82
C THR A 606 -19.72 29.18 44.14
N PRO A 607 -19.77 30.53 44.27
CA PRO A 607 -19.39 31.19 45.50
C PRO A 607 -20.18 30.69 46.70
N VAL A 608 -19.52 30.53 47.85
CA VAL A 608 -20.16 30.09 49.07
C VAL A 608 -20.73 31.30 49.82
N GLU A 609 -22.05 31.44 49.88
CA GLU A 609 -22.72 32.50 50.61
C GLU A 609 -22.90 32.20 52.10
N ARG A 610 -22.97 30.93 52.48
CA ARG A 610 -23.07 30.48 53.90
C ARG A 610 -22.25 29.18 54.03
N ALA A 611 -21.42 29.10 55.08
CA ALA A 611 -20.64 27.92 55.40
C ALA A 611 -20.94 27.48 56.87
N ALA A 612 -21.10 26.15 57.01
CA ALA A 612 -21.24 25.50 58.31
C ALA A 612 -20.04 24.61 58.59
N ALA A 613 -19.79 24.35 59.89
CA ALA A 613 -18.72 23.42 60.25
C ALA A 613 -18.99 22.02 59.64
N GLY A 614 -18.01 21.49 58.90
CA GLY A 614 -18.11 20.23 58.16
C GLY A 614 -18.29 20.39 56.64
N ASP A 615 -18.58 21.59 56.13
CA ASP A 615 -18.73 21.82 54.68
C ASP A 615 -17.41 21.64 53.96
N LYS A 616 -17.43 20.88 52.85
CA LYS A 616 -16.31 20.77 51.91
C LYS A 616 -16.32 21.97 50.98
N VAL A 617 -15.20 22.65 50.87
CA VAL A 617 -15.02 23.85 50.06
C VAL A 617 -13.73 23.77 49.28
N TYR A 618 -13.73 24.31 48.08
CA TYR A 618 -12.54 24.50 47.28
C TYR A 618 -11.97 25.88 47.49
N VAL A 619 -10.67 25.98 47.70
CA VAL A 619 -9.95 27.25 47.94
C VAL A 619 -9.15 27.57 46.69
N PRO A 620 -9.61 28.47 45.78
CA PRO A 620 -8.94 28.77 44.51
C PRO A 620 -7.51 29.27 44.67
N THR A 621 -7.26 30.10 45.73
CA THR A 621 -5.93 30.67 46.01
C THR A 621 -4.87 29.63 46.39
N LEU A 622 -5.28 28.47 46.89
CA LEU A 622 -4.40 27.39 47.29
C LEU A 622 -4.56 26.14 46.39
N GLN A 623 -5.48 26.21 45.40
CA GLN A 623 -5.83 25.12 44.49
C GLN A 623 -6.07 23.78 45.22
N ALA A 624 -6.70 23.84 46.40
CA ALA A 624 -6.87 22.68 47.26
C ALA A 624 -8.28 22.63 47.87
N GLU A 625 -8.75 21.41 48.12
CA GLU A 625 -9.98 21.16 48.87
C GLU A 625 -9.71 21.30 50.38
N GLY A 626 -10.68 21.89 51.08
CA GLY A 626 -10.64 22.04 52.52
C GLY A 626 -11.99 21.77 53.18
N VAL A 627 -11.98 21.56 54.50
CA VAL A 627 -13.17 21.38 55.29
C VAL A 627 -13.31 22.56 56.25
N VAL A 628 -14.46 23.19 56.29
CA VAL A 628 -14.79 24.29 57.21
C VAL A 628 -14.90 23.76 58.64
N LEU A 629 -14.15 24.35 59.55
CA LEU A 629 -14.12 23.94 60.98
C LEU A 629 -15.03 24.76 61.88
N SER A 630 -15.37 26.00 61.52
CA SER A 630 -16.22 26.88 62.33
C SER A 630 -17.12 27.73 61.45
N ALA A 631 -18.27 28.19 62.00
CA ALA A 631 -19.09 29.20 61.36
C ALA A 631 -18.31 30.51 61.16
N PRO A 632 -18.71 31.41 60.24
CA PRO A 632 -18.06 32.69 59.97
C PRO A 632 -18.04 33.56 61.25
N ASP A 633 -16.91 34.23 61.49
CA ASP A 633 -16.77 35.24 62.54
C ASP A 633 -17.40 36.58 62.11
N HIS A 634 -17.33 37.59 63.01
CA HIS A 634 -17.88 38.93 62.76
C HIS A 634 -17.30 39.64 61.53
N ASP A 635 -16.13 39.25 61.10
CA ASP A 635 -15.42 39.77 59.88
C ASP A 635 -15.66 38.93 58.60
N GLY A 636 -16.59 37.95 58.70
CA GLY A 636 -16.92 37.05 57.58
C GLY A 636 -15.80 36.07 57.22
N ARG A 637 -14.91 35.72 58.15
CA ARG A 637 -13.82 34.73 57.93
C ARG A 637 -14.19 33.40 58.55
N VAL A 638 -13.83 32.34 57.88
CA VAL A 638 -14.04 30.97 58.33
C VAL A 638 -12.71 30.22 58.48
N ARG A 639 -12.66 29.33 59.46
CA ARG A 639 -11.51 28.47 59.71
C ARG A 639 -11.66 27.25 58.86
N VAL A 640 -10.72 27.06 57.90
CA VAL A 640 -10.72 25.96 56.93
C VAL A 640 -9.48 25.08 57.15
N LYS A 641 -9.69 23.79 57.25
CA LYS A 641 -8.62 22.79 57.30
C LYS A 641 -8.32 22.29 55.88
N ILE A 642 -7.07 22.45 55.46
CA ILE A 642 -6.56 22.03 54.14
C ILE A 642 -5.40 21.07 54.38
N GLY A 643 -5.62 19.79 54.16
CA GLY A 643 -4.65 18.76 54.52
C GLY A 643 -4.29 18.77 56.02
N ALA A 644 -3.04 18.98 56.41
CA ALA A 644 -2.56 19.05 57.78
C ALA A 644 -2.60 20.48 58.37
N ALA A 645 -2.85 21.51 57.56
CA ALA A 645 -2.83 22.90 57.96
C ALA A 645 -4.24 23.45 58.18
N THR A 646 -4.38 24.42 59.16
CA THR A 646 -5.62 25.13 59.40
C THR A 646 -5.37 26.63 59.17
N THR A 647 -6.19 27.28 58.35
CA THR A 647 -6.07 28.68 58.00
C THR A 647 -7.41 29.42 58.13
N MET A 648 -7.37 30.74 58.34
CA MET A 648 -8.55 31.62 58.37
C MET A 648 -8.69 32.29 56.99
N LEU A 649 -9.79 32.05 56.31
CA LEU A 649 -10.06 32.59 54.97
C LEU A 649 -11.40 33.36 54.96
N PRO A 650 -11.49 34.43 54.16
CA PRO A 650 -12.79 35.13 53.97
C PRO A 650 -13.75 34.22 53.17
N LEU A 651 -15.02 34.18 53.54
CA LEU A 651 -16.07 33.36 52.95
C LEU A 651 -16.16 33.54 51.41
N ARG A 652 -15.94 34.75 50.91
CA ARG A 652 -15.95 35.10 49.49
C ARG A 652 -14.86 34.40 48.63
N GLN A 653 -13.82 33.90 49.28
CA GLN A 653 -12.71 33.17 48.59
C GLN A 653 -12.95 31.67 48.51
N LEU A 654 -14.06 31.17 49.03
CA LEU A 654 -14.40 29.76 49.02
C LEU A 654 -15.39 29.47 47.88
N ARG A 655 -15.26 28.30 47.29
CA ARG A 655 -16.14 27.80 46.25
C ARG A 655 -16.71 26.45 46.67
N ARG A 656 -17.96 26.16 46.26
CA ARG A 656 -18.60 24.84 46.45
C ARG A 656 -18.65 24.16 45.13
N GLU A 657 -18.06 22.96 45.02
CA GLU A 657 -18.23 22.11 43.86
C GLU A 657 -19.70 21.66 43.76
N ALA A 658 -20.27 21.69 42.52
CA ALA A 658 -21.60 21.14 42.29
C ALA A 658 -21.54 19.63 42.57
N GLN A 659 -22.24 19.15 43.57
CA GLN A 659 -22.34 17.73 43.90
C GLN A 659 -23.04 16.98 42.74
N GLU A 660 -22.30 16.17 42.02
CA GLU A 660 -22.89 15.05 41.29
C GLU A 660 -23.41 14.05 42.34
N THR A 661 -24.72 13.92 42.42
CA THR A 661 -25.38 12.89 43.22
C THR A 661 -25.09 11.52 42.66
N LYS A 662 -24.06 10.87 43.17
CA LYS A 662 -23.85 9.42 42.95
C LYS A 662 -24.73 8.65 43.94
N SER A 663 -25.82 8.06 43.42
CA SER A 663 -26.54 6.99 44.08
C SER A 663 -25.69 5.71 44.03
N LYS A 664 -25.44 5.11 45.21
CA LYS A 664 -24.74 3.83 45.35
C LYS A 664 -25.58 2.70 44.80
N PRO A 665 -25.03 1.75 44.03
CA PRO A 665 -25.67 0.45 43.87
C PRO A 665 -25.16 -0.51 44.93
N ASP A 666 -26.11 -1.27 45.44
CA ASP A 666 -25.98 -2.37 46.39
C ASP A 666 -25.20 -3.55 45.79
N ARG A 667 -24.35 -4.20 46.59
CA ARG A 667 -23.57 -5.36 46.21
C ARG A 667 -24.33 -6.64 46.50
N SER A 668 -24.57 -7.48 45.49
CA SER A 668 -24.62 -8.94 45.71
C SER A 668 -24.14 -9.68 44.44
N LYS A 669 -23.03 -10.36 44.65
CA LYS A 669 -22.52 -11.64 44.21
C LYS A 669 -22.83 -12.17 42.78
N GLY A 670 -21.74 -12.44 42.05
CA GLY A 670 -21.54 -13.79 41.49
C GLY A 670 -21.20 -13.82 40.00
N GLU A 671 -20.01 -14.32 39.73
CA GLU A 671 -19.54 -15.14 38.62
C GLU A 671 -18.85 -14.46 37.42
N GLU A 672 -17.60 -14.84 37.32
CA GLU A 672 -16.67 -14.60 36.21
C GLU A 672 -17.08 -15.38 34.96
N CYS A 673 -16.92 -14.80 33.78
CA CYS A 673 -16.23 -15.36 32.61
C CYS A 673 -16.19 -14.39 31.40
N PRO A 674 -15.47 -14.63 30.30
CA PRO A 674 -14.24 -13.92 30.00
C PRO A 674 -14.36 -12.87 28.87
N ARG A 675 -13.37 -11.98 28.83
CA ARG A 675 -13.19 -10.87 27.88
C ARG A 675 -13.20 -11.30 26.43
N ARG A 676 -14.07 -10.68 25.63
CA ARG A 676 -13.88 -10.48 24.20
C ARG A 676 -14.09 -9.00 23.86
N GLY A 677 -13.21 -8.49 23.02
CA GLY A 677 -13.04 -7.20 22.39
C GLY A 677 -14.17 -6.17 22.47
N ALA A 678 -13.85 -5.01 23.02
CA ALA A 678 -14.74 -3.87 23.03
C ALA A 678 -14.81 -3.25 21.63
N VAL A 679 -16.01 -3.28 21.05
CA VAL A 679 -16.43 -2.36 20.00
C VAL A 679 -16.95 -1.12 20.72
N GLU A 680 -16.37 0.03 20.46
CA GLU A 680 -16.90 1.32 20.94
C GLU A 680 -18.27 1.56 20.29
N ILE A 681 -19.34 1.51 21.09
CA ILE A 681 -20.69 1.89 20.67
C ILE A 681 -20.79 3.40 20.80
N PRO A 682 -21.24 4.13 19.77
CA PRO A 682 -21.47 5.58 19.89
C PRO A 682 -22.52 5.86 20.96
N GLU A 683 -22.33 6.90 21.75
CA GLU A 683 -23.27 7.38 22.78
C GLU A 683 -24.62 7.65 22.15
N VAL A 684 -25.62 6.85 22.48
CA VAL A 684 -26.98 6.98 21.92
C VAL A 684 -27.68 8.13 22.63
N ALA A 685 -28.13 9.12 21.86
CA ALA A 685 -28.87 10.27 22.37
C ALA A 685 -30.19 9.80 23.04
N ARG A 686 -30.45 10.29 24.25
CA ARG A 686 -31.67 9.97 25.03
C ARG A 686 -32.78 11.00 24.84
N GLU A 687 -32.52 12.08 24.14
CA GLU A 687 -33.50 13.13 23.85
C GLU A 687 -33.33 13.70 22.45
N ILE A 688 -34.45 14.10 21.86
CA ILE A 688 -34.50 14.79 20.56
C ILE A 688 -35.31 16.08 20.69
N ASP A 689 -34.83 17.17 20.07
CA ASP A 689 -35.51 18.48 20.03
C ASP A 689 -36.05 18.70 18.59
N VAL A 690 -37.37 18.70 18.47
CA VAL A 690 -38.09 18.90 17.20
C VAL A 690 -38.84 20.23 17.16
N ARG A 691 -38.49 21.20 18.01
CA ARG A 691 -39.06 22.53 17.98
C ARG A 691 -38.74 23.25 16.68
N GLY A 692 -39.76 23.78 16.02
CA GLY A 692 -39.60 24.52 14.75
C GLY A 692 -39.60 23.63 13.49
N TYR A 693 -39.74 22.30 13.63
CA TYR A 693 -39.90 21.41 12.49
C TYR A 693 -41.33 21.46 11.96
N GLU A 694 -41.50 21.21 10.66
CA GLU A 694 -42.82 20.91 10.11
C GLU A 694 -43.33 19.55 10.63
N PRO A 695 -44.64 19.33 10.78
CA PRO A 695 -45.17 18.11 11.42
C PRO A 695 -44.69 16.80 10.82
N ASP A 696 -44.55 16.72 9.50
CA ASP A 696 -44.13 15.49 8.82
C ASP A 696 -42.60 15.27 8.90
N ASP A 697 -41.82 16.34 8.98
CA ASP A 697 -40.36 16.27 9.22
C ASP A 697 -40.05 15.89 10.67
N ALA A 698 -40.85 16.41 11.61
CA ALA A 698 -40.73 16.03 13.01
C ALA A 698 -41.00 14.54 13.25
N ILE A 699 -42.01 13.98 12.58
CA ILE A 699 -42.33 12.54 12.65
C ILE A 699 -41.15 11.71 12.14
N ARG A 700 -40.58 12.03 10.97
CA ARG A 700 -39.40 11.32 10.42
C ARG A 700 -38.19 11.39 11.33
N ALA A 701 -37.91 12.55 11.91
CA ALA A 701 -36.79 12.73 12.81
C ALA A 701 -36.97 11.91 14.12
N VAL A 702 -38.20 11.86 14.66
CA VAL A 702 -38.55 11.09 15.85
C VAL A 702 -38.50 9.58 15.55
N GLU A 703 -38.96 9.13 14.40
CA GLU A 703 -38.90 7.73 13.96
C GLU A 703 -37.45 7.22 13.97
N THR A 704 -36.54 7.90 13.25
CA THR A 704 -35.11 7.55 13.22
C THR A 704 -34.48 7.60 14.62
N PHE A 705 -34.87 8.54 15.45
CA PHE A 705 -34.38 8.67 16.82
C PHE A 705 -34.82 7.50 17.68
N LEU A 706 -36.11 7.07 17.63
CA LEU A 706 -36.62 5.94 18.40
C LEU A 706 -36.01 4.61 17.93
N GLU A 707 -35.82 4.39 16.64
CA GLU A 707 -35.10 3.22 16.11
C GLU A 707 -33.67 3.14 16.67
N ASN A 708 -32.92 4.25 16.66
CA ASN A 708 -31.58 4.31 17.22
C ASN A 708 -31.58 4.12 18.74
N ALA A 709 -32.60 4.62 19.44
CA ALA A 709 -32.74 4.45 20.89
C ALA A 709 -33.00 2.98 21.27
N VAL A 710 -33.86 2.28 20.52
CA VAL A 710 -34.11 0.84 20.70
C VAL A 710 -32.85 0.03 20.41
N MET A 711 -32.16 0.29 19.28
CA MET A 711 -30.91 -0.38 18.94
C MET A 711 -29.81 -0.16 19.99
N GLY A 712 -29.83 0.99 20.66
CA GLY A 712 -28.91 1.33 21.74
C GLY A 712 -29.35 0.88 23.13
N GLY A 713 -30.46 0.16 23.27
CA GLY A 713 -30.96 -0.34 24.55
C GLY A 713 -31.43 0.75 25.51
N VAL A 714 -32.01 1.83 25.00
CA VAL A 714 -32.56 2.94 25.80
C VAL A 714 -34.00 2.64 26.16
N ASP A 715 -34.31 2.46 27.44
CA ASP A 715 -35.67 2.17 27.92
C ASP A 715 -36.61 3.38 27.90
N ARG A 716 -36.08 4.61 27.98
CA ARG A 716 -36.87 5.85 27.99
C ARG A 716 -36.24 6.91 27.12
N ALA A 717 -37.01 7.43 26.17
CA ALA A 717 -36.64 8.49 25.23
C ALA A 717 -37.49 9.76 25.48
N ARG A 718 -36.91 10.94 25.21
CA ARG A 718 -37.52 12.22 25.47
C ARG A 718 -37.63 13.04 24.19
N ILE A 719 -38.82 13.49 23.85
CA ILE A 719 -39.14 14.27 22.64
C ILE A 719 -39.57 15.68 23.06
N ILE A 720 -38.80 16.68 22.66
CA ILE A 720 -39.04 18.10 22.97
C ILE A 720 -39.71 18.75 21.76
N HIS A 721 -41.04 19.02 21.84
CA HIS A 721 -41.82 19.61 20.74
C HIS A 721 -42.31 21.06 21.06
N GLY A 722 -42.03 21.55 22.25
CA GLY A 722 -42.37 22.91 22.66
C GLY A 722 -43.83 23.13 23.08
N LYS A 723 -44.12 24.31 23.66
CA LYS A 723 -45.45 24.70 24.18
C LYS A 723 -46.29 25.56 23.22
N GLY A 724 -45.97 25.56 21.89
CA GLY A 724 -46.64 26.37 20.88
C GLY A 724 -48.12 26.02 20.68
N ARG A 725 -48.68 26.25 19.46
CA ARG A 725 -50.10 26.02 19.13
C ARG A 725 -50.60 24.58 19.32
N GLY A 726 -49.76 23.62 19.73
CA GLY A 726 -50.09 22.24 20.01
C GLY A 726 -50.22 21.34 18.82
N ILE A 727 -50.06 21.84 17.58
CA ILE A 727 -50.17 21.05 16.34
C ILE A 727 -49.19 19.88 16.29
N LEU A 728 -47.93 20.17 16.63
CA LEU A 728 -46.86 19.14 16.63
C LEU A 728 -47.12 18.09 17.70
N ARG A 729 -47.56 18.48 18.90
CA ARG A 729 -47.91 17.58 20.00
C ARG A 729 -49.04 16.61 19.64
N GLU A 730 -50.11 17.11 18.99
CA GLU A 730 -51.26 16.26 18.63
C GLU A 730 -50.90 15.28 17.49
N ARG A 731 -50.10 15.76 16.50
CA ARG A 731 -49.59 14.88 15.42
C ARG A 731 -48.67 13.79 15.96
N LEU A 732 -47.71 14.14 16.79
CA LEU A 732 -46.81 13.16 17.44
C LEU A 732 -47.57 12.17 18.33
N LYS A 733 -48.57 12.65 19.08
CA LYS A 733 -49.42 11.78 19.93
C LYS A 733 -50.23 10.76 19.11
N HIS A 734 -50.76 11.15 17.95
CA HIS A 734 -51.43 10.23 17.04
C HIS A 734 -50.47 9.20 16.44
N TRP A 735 -49.31 9.64 15.98
CA TRP A 735 -48.32 8.80 15.36
C TRP A 735 -47.69 7.80 16.34
N LEU A 736 -47.36 8.24 17.57
CA LEU A 736 -46.75 7.39 18.60
C LEU A 736 -47.68 6.24 19.06
N LYS A 737 -49.00 6.37 18.93
CA LYS A 737 -49.93 5.31 19.25
C LYS A 737 -49.85 4.09 18.33
N ASP A 738 -49.43 4.33 17.08
CA ASP A 738 -49.40 3.30 16.04
C ASP A 738 -47.98 2.70 15.89
N GLN A 739 -47.02 3.09 16.75
CA GLN A 739 -45.67 2.59 16.67
C GLN A 739 -45.46 1.32 17.52
N PRO A 740 -45.02 0.21 16.90
CA PRO A 740 -44.85 -1.06 17.61
C PRO A 740 -43.73 -1.06 18.66
N VAL A 741 -42.75 -0.13 18.54
CA VAL A 741 -41.61 0.00 19.47
C VAL A 741 -41.93 0.85 20.70
N VAL A 742 -43.12 1.46 20.79
CA VAL A 742 -43.54 2.33 21.87
C VAL A 742 -44.49 1.57 22.82
N LYS A 743 -44.01 1.30 24.03
CA LYS A 743 -44.79 0.63 25.07
C LYS A 743 -45.80 1.57 25.70
N GLU A 744 -45.37 2.77 26.04
CA GLU A 744 -46.19 3.81 26.66
C GLU A 744 -45.57 5.20 26.41
N PHE A 745 -46.41 6.22 26.30
CA PHE A 745 -45.94 7.62 26.27
C PHE A 745 -46.82 8.53 27.10
N GLN A 746 -46.18 9.52 27.72
CA GLN A 746 -46.84 10.52 28.58
C GLN A 746 -46.22 11.89 28.43
N LEU A 747 -46.98 12.96 28.79
CA LEU A 747 -46.41 14.29 28.83
C LEU A 747 -45.47 14.41 30.04
N GLY A 748 -44.38 15.14 29.86
CA GLY A 748 -43.39 15.35 30.90
C GLY A 748 -43.98 16.10 32.12
N GLU A 749 -43.48 15.80 33.33
CA GLU A 749 -43.80 16.51 34.54
C GLU A 749 -43.27 17.96 34.50
N LEU A 750 -43.75 18.82 35.42
CA LEU A 750 -43.33 20.23 35.49
C LEU A 750 -41.79 20.41 35.54
N ARG A 751 -41.08 19.46 36.17
CA ARG A 751 -39.60 19.45 36.27
C ARG A 751 -38.91 18.88 35.02
N GLU A 752 -39.64 18.18 34.13
CA GLU A 752 -39.14 17.55 32.91
C GLU A 752 -39.48 18.34 31.63
N GLY A 753 -40.04 19.54 31.72
CA GLY A 753 -40.41 20.42 30.61
C GLY A 753 -41.91 20.62 30.45
N GLY A 754 -42.74 19.95 31.25
CA GLY A 754 -44.21 20.08 31.27
C GLY A 754 -44.85 19.67 29.91
N THR A 755 -45.92 20.36 29.52
CA THR A 755 -46.69 20.09 28.31
C THR A 755 -45.93 20.31 27.00
N GLY A 756 -44.64 20.73 27.03
CA GLY A 756 -43.78 20.90 25.84
C GLY A 756 -42.89 19.71 25.56
N VAL A 757 -42.97 18.64 26.34
CA VAL A 757 -42.14 17.43 26.21
C VAL A 757 -43.03 16.19 26.28
N THR A 758 -42.74 15.20 25.47
CA THR A 758 -43.34 13.86 25.54
C THR A 758 -42.25 12.84 25.92
N ILE A 759 -42.48 12.06 26.94
CA ILE A 759 -41.61 10.96 27.35
C ILE A 759 -42.18 9.69 26.80
N VAL A 760 -41.34 8.90 26.12
CA VAL A 760 -41.69 7.64 25.47
C VAL A 760 -40.94 6.52 26.17
N THR A 761 -41.65 5.50 26.61
CA THR A 761 -41.09 4.24 27.13
C THR A 761 -41.07 3.24 25.96
N LEU A 762 -39.92 2.67 25.69
CA LEU A 762 -39.70 1.73 24.58
C LEU A 762 -39.78 0.29 25.07
N GLU A 763 -40.11 -0.65 24.15
CA GLU A 763 -40.16 -2.07 24.49
C GLU A 763 -38.79 -2.71 24.69
#